data_7b759c24e9600dc453010b4fa56ff1ab
#
_entry.id   7b759c24e9600dc453010b4fa56ff1ab
#
_cell.length_a   1.000
_cell.length_b   1.000
_cell.length_c   1.000
_cell.angle_alpha   90.00
_cell.angle_beta   90.00
_cell.angle_gamma   90.00
#
_symmetry.space_group_name_H-M   'P 1'
#
loop_
_entity.id
_entity.type
_entity.pdbx_description
1 polymer ?
#
loop_
_entity_poly.entity_id
_entity_poly.type
_entity_poly.pdbx_seq_one_letter_code
_entity_poly.pdbx_strand_id
1 'polypeptide(L)'
;MKTFQLLSFVTKGAQLRYLPNCLRSAEIFTSSLREKLVPEWGSKKHASKRKLLVNTNHLKMDAEIEKQLAPLRARVKEQGDLIRQMKTDGAPEMDVKKLVQELKSRKKELEDMTLKLYPQDFFDRAKMNDLIKRRFFYDNSFAIYGGITGQYDYGPLGCDLVDNMLTEWQKHFVIQERMLKVNCSILTPEPVLKASGHVDKFADYMVKDVKTGECFRLDHLIKQYFEKYIADKKVSQEEKDEISRKINLLDDMTMKEMDDIVKAYDLKSPSTGNNLTDAVEFNLMFPISIGPSGNMAGFLRPETAQGIFVNFKRLLEYNQGKLPFACAQVGNAYRNEISPRSGLLRVREFTMAEIEHFCYPDNKSHTKFNQVADTEMVLYSACAQMDGESPKRMTITEAVRGGLVANETLGYYMARIQQYLLKIGINPKKLRFRQHLGNEMAHYACDCWDAECLTSYGWIECVGCADRSAYDLSQHTKGSGVRMSVERPLKEPKIVDSVVALPDKVAIGKTFKKDAKVVQEALASLSSEAAEDMDKTLNEVGECVVNGFKLTRSMVPAFKREQKKIHVEEIIPSVIEPSFGIGRIFYSLLEHTFRIREDDEKRTYFALPAVVAPIKVSVLPLSNKTEFIPFVTQLADTLTDLNLPLRVDDSTGSIGRRYARTDEIGIPFGITVDFDTVNNLAHTVTLRERNSTEQVRMPIDEVPLIIRHLADGKLQWKEVTEKWPKFVAQETTK
;
A
#
# COMPACT_ATOMS: atom_id res chain seq x y z
N MET A 1 -15.76 5.52 49.62
CA MET A 1 -15.72 6.57 50.68
C MET A 1 -14.79 7.65 50.23
N LYS A 2 -15.28 8.92 50.30
CA LYS A 2 -14.61 10.20 50.04
C LYS A 2 -14.29 10.48 48.54
N THR A 3 -15.13 11.11 47.80
CA THR A 3 -15.46 12.53 47.69
C THR A 3 -14.41 13.31 46.87
N PHE A 4 -14.74 13.62 45.61
CA PHE A 4 -14.19 14.77 44.93
C PHE A 4 -15.35 15.64 44.44
N GLN A 5 -15.41 16.85 44.99
CA GLN A 5 -16.37 17.89 44.64
C GLN A 5 -15.90 18.68 43.40
N LEU A 6 -16.88 18.99 42.59
CA LEU A 6 -16.91 20.01 41.55
C LEU A 6 -16.43 21.38 42.02
N LEU A 7 -15.85 22.12 41.13
CA LEU A 7 -15.89 23.59 41.12
C LEU A 7 -16.13 24.08 39.69
N SER A 8 -17.37 24.47 39.48
CA SER A 8 -17.82 25.35 38.42
C SER A 8 -17.52 26.78 38.81
N PHE A 9 -17.02 27.60 37.87
CA PHE A 9 -17.17 29.07 37.96
C PHE A 9 -17.59 29.65 36.62
N VAL A 10 -18.68 30.35 36.69
CA VAL A 10 -19.42 31.06 35.66
C VAL A 10 -18.85 32.46 35.49
N THR A 11 -18.68 32.86 34.26
CA THR A 11 -18.76 34.20 33.64
C THR A 11 -18.79 35.43 34.51
N LYS A 12 -17.97 36.42 34.16
CA LYS A 12 -18.41 37.78 33.87
C LYS A 12 -17.30 38.60 33.19
N GLY A 13 -17.71 39.38 32.17
CA GLY A 13 -16.85 40.17 31.33
C GLY A 13 -16.19 41.36 32.08
N ALA A 14 -15.01 41.69 31.61
CA ALA A 14 -14.42 43.02 31.83
C ALA A 14 -13.60 43.36 30.58
N GLN A 15 -13.97 44.50 30.02
CA GLN A 15 -13.21 45.20 28.99
C GLN A 15 -11.85 45.61 29.56
N LEU A 16 -10.78 45.30 28.84
CA LEU A 16 -9.49 45.93 29.02
C LEU A 16 -9.06 46.58 27.70
N ARG A 17 -9.19 47.89 27.68
CA ARG A 17 -8.48 48.78 26.76
C ARG A 17 -7.01 48.87 27.21
N TYR A 18 -6.15 49.15 26.23
CA TYR A 18 -4.71 49.45 26.30
C TYR A 18 -3.76 48.24 26.24
N LEU A 19 -3.20 48.04 25.03
CA LEU A 19 -1.76 48.09 24.79
C LEU A 19 -1.46 48.02 23.25
N PRO A 20 -1.15 49.13 22.58
CA PRO A 20 -0.59 49.14 21.23
C PRO A 20 0.92 49.43 21.34
N ASN A 21 1.78 48.45 21.47
CA ASN A 21 3.24 48.66 21.27
C ASN A 21 4.08 47.38 21.04
N CYS A 22 3.50 46.18 20.92
CA CYS A 22 4.27 44.97 20.61
C CYS A 22 4.15 44.46 19.16
N LEU A 23 3.43 45.14 18.28
CA LEU A 23 3.25 44.69 16.88
C LEU A 23 4.11 45.46 15.86
N ARG A 24 4.94 46.44 16.29
CA ARG A 24 5.83 47.17 15.38
C ARG A 24 7.22 46.55 15.21
N SER A 25 7.62 45.62 16.05
CA SER A 25 8.95 44.95 15.95
C SER A 25 8.93 43.68 15.11
N ALA A 26 7.76 43.12 14.77
CA ALA A 26 7.67 41.91 13.93
C ALA A 26 7.58 42.20 12.43
N GLU A 27 7.13 43.40 12.04
CA GLU A 27 7.03 43.75 10.60
C GLU A 27 8.33 44.31 10.01
N ILE A 28 9.28 44.76 10.83
CA ILE A 28 10.58 45.24 10.34
C ILE A 28 11.57 44.11 10.11
N PHE A 29 11.35 42.93 10.68
CA PHE A 29 12.21 41.75 10.47
C PHE A 29 11.81 40.93 9.24
N THR A 30 10.60 41.09 8.70
CA THR A 30 10.14 40.34 7.52
C THR A 30 10.37 41.04 6.19
N SER A 31 10.63 42.37 6.15
CA SER A 31 10.89 43.09 4.90
C SER A 31 12.35 43.05 4.45
N SER A 32 13.30 42.98 5.40
CA SER A 32 14.75 42.97 5.10
C SER A 32 15.26 41.59 4.64
N LEU A 33 14.57 40.51 4.92
CA LEU A 33 14.93 39.16 4.49
C LEU A 33 14.23 38.72 3.17
N ARG A 34 13.18 39.43 2.72
CA ARG A 34 12.51 39.15 1.46
C ARG A 34 13.24 39.71 0.21
N GLU A 35 14.06 40.70 0.36
CA GLU A 35 14.78 41.29 -0.80
C GLU A 35 16.13 40.67 -1.11
N LYS A 36 16.65 39.73 -0.27
CA LYS A 36 17.94 39.08 -0.50
C LYS A 36 17.89 37.59 -0.86
N LEU A 37 16.72 36.97 -0.98
CA LEU A 37 16.59 35.52 -1.22
C LEU A 37 15.59 35.13 -2.33
N VAL A 38 15.29 36.03 -3.27
CA VAL A 38 14.57 35.66 -4.50
C VAL A 38 15.51 35.86 -5.68
N PRO A 39 16.11 34.82 -6.25
CA PRO A 39 16.64 34.89 -7.60
C PRO A 39 15.48 34.93 -8.56
N GLU A 40 15.41 35.94 -9.40
CA GLU A 40 14.51 36.05 -10.54
C GLU A 40 14.54 34.77 -11.38
N TRP A 41 13.42 34.06 -11.45
CA TRP A 41 13.19 32.99 -12.41
C TRP A 41 12.82 33.61 -13.75
N GLY A 42 13.82 34.12 -14.44
CA GLY A 42 13.75 34.51 -15.83
C GLY A 42 13.75 33.22 -16.68
N SER A 43 12.71 33.06 -17.45
CA SER A 43 12.60 32.08 -18.52
C SER A 43 13.76 32.15 -19.49
N LYS A 44 14.71 31.21 -19.41
CA LYS A 44 15.59 30.89 -20.52
C LYS A 44 15.65 29.37 -20.70
N LYS A 45 15.00 28.91 -21.77
CA LYS A 45 15.20 27.60 -22.37
C LYS A 45 16.70 27.39 -22.67
N HIS A 46 17.37 26.64 -21.82
CA HIS A 46 18.58 25.95 -22.16
C HIS A 46 18.38 24.46 -21.96
N ALA A 47 17.88 23.81 -23.01
CA ALA A 47 18.03 22.38 -23.22
C ALA A 47 19.53 22.04 -23.28
N SER A 48 20.13 21.81 -22.14
CA SER A 48 21.41 21.15 -22.05
C SER A 48 21.23 19.71 -22.51
N LYS A 49 21.54 19.47 -23.79
CA LYS A 49 21.81 18.12 -24.30
C LYS A 49 22.99 17.52 -23.53
N ARG A 50 22.79 17.04 -22.33
CA ARG A 50 23.70 16.05 -21.76
C ARG A 50 23.53 14.78 -22.61
N LYS A 51 24.40 14.59 -23.58
CA LYS A 51 24.73 13.27 -24.10
C LYS A 51 25.12 12.42 -22.89
N LEU A 52 24.18 11.58 -22.40
CA LEU A 52 24.54 10.42 -21.60
C LEU A 52 25.55 9.66 -22.48
N LEU A 53 26.79 9.56 -22.03
CA LEU A 53 27.71 8.53 -22.47
C LEU A 53 27.09 7.21 -22.04
N VAL A 54 26.21 6.68 -22.87
CA VAL A 54 25.69 5.33 -22.73
C VAL A 54 26.90 4.43 -22.96
N ASN A 55 27.30 3.74 -21.90
CA ASN A 55 28.42 2.82 -21.93
C ASN A 55 28.11 1.75 -22.99
N THR A 56 28.87 1.76 -24.10
CA THR A 56 28.66 0.87 -25.25
C THR A 56 28.73 -0.61 -24.89
N ASN A 57 29.33 -0.94 -23.74
CA ASN A 57 29.35 -2.30 -23.20
C ASN A 57 27.98 -2.74 -22.62
N HIS A 58 27.24 -1.83 -22.00
CA HIS A 58 25.88 -2.13 -21.54
C HIS A 58 24.94 -2.40 -22.72
N LEU A 59 25.00 -1.60 -23.77
CA LEU A 59 24.17 -1.80 -24.97
C LEU A 59 24.45 -3.14 -25.68
N LYS A 60 25.71 -3.58 -25.68
CA LYS A 60 26.06 -4.90 -26.25
C LYS A 60 25.57 -6.05 -25.39
N MET A 61 25.65 -5.91 -24.06
CA MET A 61 25.15 -6.90 -23.10
C MET A 61 23.63 -7.01 -23.16
N ASP A 62 22.91 -5.88 -23.21
CA ASP A 62 21.45 -5.88 -23.35
C ASP A 62 21.00 -6.55 -24.66
N ALA A 63 21.72 -6.32 -25.77
CA ALA A 63 21.43 -6.94 -27.06
C ALA A 63 21.64 -8.48 -27.04
N GLU A 64 22.65 -8.97 -26.36
CA GLU A 64 22.91 -10.42 -26.22
C GLU A 64 21.86 -11.09 -25.30
N ILE A 65 21.48 -10.42 -24.22
CA ILE A 65 20.41 -10.87 -23.33
C ILE A 65 19.07 -10.93 -24.10
N GLU A 66 18.72 -9.88 -24.85
CA GLU A 66 17.50 -9.86 -25.66
C GLU A 66 17.49 -10.95 -26.73
N LYS A 67 18.63 -11.28 -27.32
CA LYS A 67 18.75 -12.40 -28.26
C LYS A 67 18.44 -13.76 -27.61
N GLN A 68 18.83 -13.95 -26.34
CA GLN A 68 18.53 -15.17 -25.59
C GLN A 68 17.05 -15.20 -25.15
N LEU A 69 16.43 -14.06 -24.85
CA LEU A 69 15.04 -13.96 -24.45
C LEU A 69 14.04 -14.03 -25.63
N ALA A 70 14.47 -13.66 -26.84
CA ALA A 70 13.61 -13.58 -28.03
C ALA A 70 12.82 -14.88 -28.32
N PRO A 71 13.38 -16.10 -28.22
CA PRO A 71 12.64 -17.34 -28.44
C PRO A 71 11.54 -17.55 -27.40
N LEU A 72 11.79 -17.20 -26.14
CA LEU A 72 10.80 -17.32 -25.05
C LEU A 72 9.66 -16.32 -25.24
N ARG A 73 9.99 -15.07 -25.63
CA ARG A 73 8.99 -14.04 -25.95
C ARG A 73 8.09 -14.47 -27.11
N ALA A 74 8.68 -15.06 -28.17
CA ALA A 74 7.92 -15.57 -29.32
C ALA A 74 6.92 -16.64 -28.90
N ARG A 75 7.32 -17.59 -28.04
CA ARG A 75 6.44 -18.64 -27.51
C ARG A 75 5.28 -18.07 -26.67
N VAL A 76 5.56 -17.05 -25.85
CA VAL A 76 4.52 -16.38 -25.05
C VAL A 76 3.52 -15.68 -25.96
N LYS A 77 4.01 -14.97 -26.99
CA LYS A 77 3.15 -14.26 -27.96
C LYS A 77 2.27 -15.23 -28.75
N GLU A 78 2.83 -16.30 -29.30
CA GLU A 78 2.11 -17.35 -30.04
C GLU A 78 0.94 -17.91 -29.20
N GLN A 79 1.19 -18.19 -27.93
CA GLN A 79 0.16 -18.67 -27.02
C GLN A 79 -0.92 -17.61 -26.74
N GLY A 80 -0.51 -16.34 -26.60
CA GLY A 80 -1.43 -15.23 -26.42
C GLY A 80 -2.36 -15.02 -27.63
N ASP A 81 -1.82 -15.12 -28.85
CA ASP A 81 -2.57 -15.04 -30.10
C ASP A 81 -3.60 -16.17 -30.22
N LEU A 82 -3.18 -17.41 -29.89
CA LEU A 82 -4.06 -18.57 -29.90
C LEU A 82 -5.26 -18.39 -28.94
N ILE A 83 -5.03 -17.86 -27.75
CA ILE A 83 -6.10 -17.56 -26.78
C ILE A 83 -7.07 -16.51 -27.33
N ARG A 84 -6.55 -15.45 -27.96
CA ARG A 84 -7.40 -14.40 -28.58
C ARG A 84 -8.27 -14.98 -29.68
N GLN A 85 -7.70 -15.81 -30.53
CA GLN A 85 -8.42 -16.49 -31.61
C GLN A 85 -9.53 -17.38 -31.06
N MET A 86 -9.20 -18.28 -30.11
CA MET A 86 -10.17 -19.21 -29.50
C MET A 86 -11.32 -18.49 -28.81
N LYS A 87 -11.06 -17.36 -28.15
CA LYS A 87 -12.12 -16.53 -27.56
C LYS A 87 -13.02 -15.89 -28.63
N THR A 88 -12.45 -15.44 -29.76
CA THR A 88 -13.20 -14.86 -30.87
C THR A 88 -14.04 -15.91 -31.57
N ASP A 89 -13.55 -17.14 -31.69
CA ASP A 89 -14.23 -18.27 -32.29
C ASP A 89 -15.30 -18.91 -31.40
N GLY A 90 -15.49 -18.38 -30.18
CA GLY A 90 -16.49 -18.88 -29.23
C GLY A 90 -16.22 -20.27 -28.68
N ALA A 91 -14.94 -20.66 -28.56
CA ALA A 91 -14.53 -21.96 -28.05
C ALA A 91 -15.01 -22.22 -26.61
N PRO A 92 -15.18 -23.49 -26.20
CA PRO A 92 -15.58 -23.86 -24.85
C PRO A 92 -14.68 -23.23 -23.80
N GLU A 93 -15.25 -22.74 -22.70
CA GLU A 93 -14.53 -22.06 -21.63
C GLU A 93 -13.39 -22.92 -21.04
N MET A 94 -13.59 -24.22 -20.95
CA MET A 94 -12.60 -25.18 -20.47
C MET A 94 -11.34 -25.22 -21.35
N ASP A 95 -11.49 -25.11 -22.68
CA ASP A 95 -10.36 -25.14 -23.60
C ASP A 95 -9.62 -23.80 -23.58
N VAL A 96 -10.33 -22.69 -23.46
CA VAL A 96 -9.71 -21.37 -23.25
C VAL A 96 -8.94 -21.33 -21.94
N LYS A 97 -9.47 -21.90 -20.85
CA LYS A 97 -8.77 -22.01 -19.57
C LYS A 97 -7.45 -22.78 -19.69
N LYS A 98 -7.41 -23.90 -20.39
CA LYS A 98 -6.16 -24.66 -20.62
C LYS A 98 -5.10 -23.83 -21.32
N LEU A 99 -5.48 -23.09 -22.36
CA LEU A 99 -4.53 -22.24 -23.10
C LEU A 99 -4.03 -21.04 -22.27
N VAL A 100 -4.88 -20.45 -21.43
CA VAL A 100 -4.49 -19.39 -20.48
C VAL A 100 -3.46 -19.94 -19.48
N GLN A 101 -3.66 -21.15 -19.05
CA GLN A 101 -2.74 -21.86 -18.17
C GLN A 101 -1.36 -22.04 -18.82
N GLU A 102 -1.32 -22.56 -20.06
CA GLU A 102 -0.05 -22.70 -20.81
C GLU A 102 0.66 -21.35 -20.97
N LEU A 103 -0.08 -20.27 -21.20
CA LEU A 103 0.47 -18.93 -21.27
C LEU A 103 1.16 -18.49 -19.97
N LYS A 104 0.55 -18.78 -18.82
CA LYS A 104 1.16 -18.47 -17.50
C LYS A 104 2.49 -19.21 -17.33
N SER A 105 2.55 -20.48 -17.73
CA SER A 105 3.79 -21.29 -17.72
C SER A 105 4.90 -20.62 -18.50
N ARG A 106 4.62 -20.28 -19.76
CA ARG A 106 5.60 -19.66 -20.64
C ARG A 106 6.06 -18.30 -20.17
N LYS A 107 5.16 -17.51 -19.55
CA LYS A 107 5.51 -16.22 -18.93
C LYS A 107 6.48 -16.38 -17.79
N LYS A 108 6.24 -17.33 -16.90
CA LYS A 108 7.10 -17.57 -15.76
C LYS A 108 8.51 -18.03 -16.20
N GLU A 109 8.60 -18.90 -17.20
CA GLU A 109 9.88 -19.28 -17.79
C GLU A 109 10.65 -18.07 -18.33
N LEU A 110 9.95 -17.16 -19.02
CA LEU A 110 10.52 -15.93 -19.52
C LEU A 110 11.01 -15.01 -18.38
N GLU A 111 10.23 -14.88 -17.31
CA GLU A 111 10.59 -14.04 -16.15
C GLU A 111 11.79 -14.60 -15.40
N ASP A 112 11.80 -15.91 -15.10
CA ASP A 112 12.91 -16.59 -14.43
C ASP A 112 14.21 -16.47 -15.24
N MET A 113 14.14 -16.61 -16.58
CA MET A 113 15.29 -16.44 -17.44
C MET A 113 15.75 -14.99 -17.49
N THR A 114 14.82 -14.04 -17.53
CA THR A 114 15.12 -12.61 -17.47
C THR A 114 15.86 -12.27 -16.18
N LEU A 115 15.40 -12.74 -15.04
CA LEU A 115 16.05 -12.53 -13.74
C LEU A 115 17.46 -13.18 -13.68
N LYS A 116 17.70 -14.29 -14.37
CA LYS A 116 19.01 -14.94 -14.44
C LYS A 116 19.99 -14.21 -15.32
N LEU A 117 19.53 -13.64 -16.43
CA LEU A 117 20.38 -13.02 -17.45
C LEU A 117 20.73 -11.56 -17.14
N TYR A 118 19.83 -10.81 -16.51
CA TYR A 118 20.16 -9.46 -16.08
C TYR A 118 21.03 -9.53 -14.83
N PRO A 119 22.26 -8.92 -14.85
CA PRO A 119 23.12 -8.93 -13.69
C PRO A 119 22.42 -8.27 -12.51
N GLN A 120 22.10 -9.07 -11.51
CA GLN A 120 21.70 -8.53 -10.22
C GLN A 120 22.96 -7.86 -9.61
N ASP A 121 22.84 -6.64 -9.14
CA ASP A 121 23.86 -6.09 -8.24
C ASP A 121 24.12 -7.14 -7.16
N PHE A 122 25.39 -7.43 -6.88
CA PHE A 122 25.74 -8.43 -5.89
C PHE A 122 25.06 -8.11 -4.55
N PHE A 123 24.07 -8.92 -4.18
CA PHE A 123 23.30 -8.75 -2.96
C PHE A 123 23.50 -9.95 -2.03
N ASP A 124 24.06 -9.69 -0.84
CA ASP A 124 24.28 -10.70 0.19
C ASP A 124 23.17 -10.65 1.23
N ARG A 125 22.11 -11.47 1.00
CA ARG A 125 20.96 -11.58 1.90
C ARG A 125 21.39 -12.06 3.30
N ALA A 126 22.38 -12.92 3.41
CA ALA A 126 22.82 -13.43 4.69
C ALA A 126 23.43 -12.31 5.55
N LYS A 127 24.30 -11.49 4.95
CA LYS A 127 24.88 -10.32 5.64
C LYS A 127 23.82 -9.29 6.01
N MET A 128 22.83 -9.03 5.12
CA MET A 128 21.73 -8.13 5.44
C MET A 128 20.90 -8.65 6.62
N ASN A 129 20.51 -9.92 6.58
CA ASN A 129 19.73 -10.54 7.66
C ASN A 129 20.46 -10.54 9.01
N ASP A 130 21.78 -10.79 8.99
CA ASP A 130 22.62 -10.66 10.19
C ASP A 130 22.57 -9.23 10.75
N LEU A 131 22.74 -8.23 9.88
CA LEU A 131 22.69 -6.82 10.28
C LEU A 131 21.33 -6.44 10.86
N ILE A 132 20.23 -6.86 10.20
CA ILE A 132 18.85 -6.61 10.65
C ILE A 132 18.63 -7.15 12.07
N LYS A 133 19.01 -8.41 12.32
CA LYS A 133 18.83 -9.06 13.61
C LYS A 133 19.76 -8.46 14.67
N ARG A 134 21.05 -8.34 14.38
CA ARG A 134 22.07 -7.83 15.30
C ARG A 134 21.80 -6.40 15.75
N ARG A 135 21.19 -5.58 14.88
CA ARG A 135 20.81 -4.18 15.17
C ARG A 135 19.35 -4.02 15.55
N PHE A 136 18.61 -5.12 15.62
CA PHE A 136 17.23 -5.21 16.01
C PHE A 136 16.36 -4.20 15.23
N PHE A 137 16.39 -4.29 13.89
CA PHE A 137 15.36 -3.66 13.07
C PHE A 137 14.04 -4.42 13.20
N TYR A 138 14.05 -5.74 13.03
CA TYR A 138 12.95 -6.65 13.37
C TYR A 138 13.47 -8.07 13.60
N ASP A 139 12.73 -8.87 14.36
CA ASP A 139 12.98 -10.30 14.53
C ASP A 139 11.67 -11.03 14.83
N ASN A 140 11.67 -12.36 14.87
CA ASN A 140 10.51 -13.16 15.19
C ASN A 140 9.95 -12.79 16.57
N SER A 141 8.63 -12.58 16.64
CA SER A 141 7.95 -12.39 17.92
C SER A 141 8.08 -13.61 18.81
N PHE A 142 8.10 -13.38 20.12
CA PHE A 142 8.17 -14.46 21.13
C PHE A 142 9.40 -15.36 21.01
N ALA A 143 10.55 -14.81 20.58
CA ALA A 143 11.79 -15.56 20.33
C ALA A 143 12.23 -16.40 21.55
N ILE A 144 12.04 -15.92 22.79
CA ILE A 144 12.36 -16.66 24.02
C ILE A 144 11.49 -17.91 24.25
N TYR A 145 10.36 -18.02 23.55
CA TYR A 145 9.49 -19.19 23.53
C TYR A 145 9.62 -20.00 22.23
N GLY A 146 10.67 -19.78 21.45
CA GLY A 146 10.93 -20.48 20.19
C GLY A 146 10.48 -19.72 18.94
N GLY A 147 9.82 -18.59 19.10
CA GLY A 147 9.32 -17.77 18.02
C GLY A 147 8.07 -18.32 17.34
N ILE A 148 7.30 -17.46 16.71
CA ILE A 148 6.12 -17.83 15.91
C ILE A 148 6.33 -17.37 14.47
N THR A 149 6.33 -18.31 13.53
CA THR A 149 6.47 -18.00 12.11
C THR A 149 5.33 -17.10 11.63
N GLY A 150 5.67 -16.03 10.89
CA GLY A 150 4.69 -15.07 10.38
C GLY A 150 4.23 -14.02 11.39
N GLN A 151 4.91 -13.92 12.54
CA GLN A 151 4.77 -12.84 13.50
C GLN A 151 6.15 -12.25 13.79
N TYR A 152 6.24 -10.92 13.73
CA TYR A 152 7.50 -10.19 13.88
C TYR A 152 7.32 -8.98 14.79
N ASP A 153 8.33 -8.77 15.64
CA ASP A 153 8.45 -7.56 16.42
C ASP A 153 9.43 -6.60 15.73
N TYR A 154 9.03 -5.34 15.63
CA TYR A 154 9.94 -4.28 15.22
C TYR A 154 10.71 -3.80 16.45
N GLY A 155 12.05 -3.80 16.35
CA GLY A 155 12.90 -3.19 17.37
C GLY A 155 12.89 -1.65 17.28
N PRO A 156 13.66 -0.96 18.12
CA PRO A 156 13.67 0.51 18.16
C PRO A 156 13.95 1.14 16.80
N LEU A 157 14.92 0.62 16.05
CA LEU A 157 15.23 1.12 14.69
C LEU A 157 14.15 0.80 13.69
N GLY A 158 13.49 -0.35 13.80
CA GLY A 158 12.39 -0.74 12.94
C GLY A 158 11.14 0.10 13.18
N CYS A 159 10.79 0.34 14.46
CA CYS A 159 9.67 1.21 14.84
C CYS A 159 9.84 2.62 14.26
N ASP A 160 10.99 3.25 14.54
CA ASP A 160 11.25 4.62 14.07
C ASP A 160 11.26 4.71 12.54
N LEU A 161 11.77 3.66 11.84
CA LEU A 161 11.75 3.62 10.38
C LEU A 161 10.32 3.53 9.85
N VAL A 162 9.47 2.68 10.42
CA VAL A 162 8.05 2.55 10.05
C VAL A 162 7.31 3.86 10.34
N ASP A 163 7.53 4.47 11.51
CA ASP A 163 6.88 5.72 11.88
C ASP A 163 7.26 6.87 10.94
N ASN A 164 8.53 6.94 10.54
CA ASN A 164 9.00 7.93 9.56
C ASN A 164 8.39 7.68 8.17
N MET A 165 8.32 6.41 7.72
CA MET A 165 7.64 6.05 6.47
C MET A 165 6.17 6.46 6.49
N LEU A 166 5.44 6.17 7.57
CA LEU A 166 4.04 6.53 7.73
C LEU A 166 3.86 8.05 7.87
N THR A 167 4.78 8.75 8.52
CA THR A 167 4.79 10.22 8.60
C THR A 167 4.92 10.84 7.20
N GLU A 168 5.84 10.33 6.38
CA GLU A 168 5.99 10.80 4.99
C GLU A 168 4.79 10.41 4.12
N TRP A 169 4.19 9.24 4.35
CA TRP A 169 2.95 8.83 3.70
C TRP A 169 1.80 9.79 4.04
N GLN A 170 1.63 10.13 5.32
CA GLN A 170 0.60 11.08 5.75
C GLN A 170 0.82 12.47 5.16
N LYS A 171 2.07 12.97 5.10
CA LYS A 171 2.39 14.24 4.43
C LYS A 171 2.07 14.18 2.93
N HIS A 172 2.45 13.09 2.28
CA HIS A 172 2.36 12.94 0.82
C HIS A 172 0.92 12.76 0.35
N PHE A 173 0.10 11.96 1.06
CA PHE A 173 -1.28 11.69 0.68
C PHE A 173 -2.27 12.51 1.51
N VAL A 174 -2.31 12.35 2.83
CA VAL A 174 -3.37 12.93 3.64
C VAL A 174 -3.32 14.46 3.62
N ILE A 175 -2.14 15.05 3.88
CA ILE A 175 -2.01 16.52 3.98
C ILE A 175 -2.05 17.17 2.60
N GLN A 176 -1.21 16.70 1.64
CA GLN A 176 -1.12 17.33 0.32
C GLN A 176 -2.40 17.18 -0.50
N GLU A 177 -3.12 16.07 -0.33
CA GLU A 177 -4.39 15.81 -1.02
C GLU A 177 -5.61 16.23 -0.19
N ARG A 178 -5.42 16.73 1.04
CA ARG A 178 -6.51 17.14 1.95
C ARG A 178 -7.54 16.05 2.18
N MET A 179 -7.06 14.81 2.37
CA MET A 179 -7.91 13.66 2.62
C MET A 179 -8.48 13.67 4.02
N LEU A 180 -9.67 13.12 4.18
CA LEU A 180 -10.20 12.75 5.48
C LEU A 180 -9.39 11.58 6.04
N LYS A 181 -9.35 11.44 7.35
CA LYS A 181 -8.66 10.33 8.02
C LYS A 181 -9.55 9.73 9.10
N VAL A 182 -9.66 8.41 9.10
CA VAL A 182 -10.41 7.68 10.13
C VAL A 182 -9.54 6.61 10.77
N ASN A 183 -10.01 6.13 11.92
CA ASN A 183 -9.49 4.93 12.58
C ASN A 183 -10.67 4.08 13.02
N CYS A 184 -10.88 2.94 12.34
CA CYS A 184 -12.01 2.06 12.55
C CYS A 184 -11.63 0.84 13.39
N SER A 185 -12.62 0.18 13.97
CA SER A 185 -12.43 -1.00 14.82
C SER A 185 -11.76 -2.15 14.05
N ILE A 186 -10.84 -2.83 14.71
CA ILE A 186 -10.21 -4.07 14.22
C ILE A 186 -11.21 -5.23 14.29
N LEU A 187 -11.99 -5.30 15.41
CA LEU A 187 -13.01 -6.32 15.61
C LEU A 187 -14.20 -6.03 14.69
N THR A 188 -14.33 -6.82 13.64
CA THR A 188 -15.32 -6.59 12.60
C THR A 188 -16.43 -7.64 12.66
N PRO A 189 -17.71 -7.25 12.81
CA PRO A 189 -18.84 -8.18 12.81
C PRO A 189 -18.96 -8.94 11.47
N GLU A 190 -19.34 -10.22 11.55
CA GLU A 190 -19.50 -11.09 10.38
C GLU A 190 -20.34 -10.47 9.24
N PRO A 191 -21.51 -9.81 9.48
CA PRO A 191 -22.33 -9.26 8.40
C PRO A 191 -21.58 -8.26 7.50
N VAL A 192 -20.59 -7.50 8.04
CA VAL A 192 -19.78 -6.56 7.26
C VAL A 192 -18.92 -7.30 6.26
N LEU A 193 -18.21 -8.34 6.72
CA LEU A 193 -17.30 -9.13 5.88
C LEU A 193 -18.04 -10.13 4.97
N LYS A 194 -19.26 -10.48 5.32
CA LYS A 194 -20.15 -11.23 4.43
C LYS A 194 -20.65 -10.36 3.29
N ALA A 195 -21.06 -9.13 3.58
CA ALA A 195 -21.47 -8.17 2.54
C ALA A 195 -20.36 -7.90 1.52
N SER A 196 -19.13 -7.73 1.96
CA SER A 196 -17.96 -7.53 1.08
C SER A 196 -17.49 -8.81 0.35
N GLY A 197 -18.01 -9.99 0.73
CA GLY A 197 -17.64 -11.29 0.13
C GLY A 197 -16.44 -11.99 0.76
N HIS A 198 -15.80 -11.41 1.79
CA HIS A 198 -14.63 -12.03 2.43
C HIS A 198 -14.95 -13.33 3.14
N VAL A 199 -16.15 -13.46 3.74
CA VAL A 199 -16.57 -14.71 4.40
C VAL A 199 -16.62 -15.86 3.40
N ASP A 200 -17.12 -15.60 2.19
CA ASP A 200 -17.44 -16.62 1.20
C ASP A 200 -16.30 -16.92 0.22
N LYS A 201 -15.34 -15.98 0.03
CA LYS A 201 -14.35 -16.08 -1.07
C LYS A 201 -12.89 -15.94 -0.63
N PHE A 202 -12.63 -15.54 0.62
CA PHE A 202 -11.26 -15.30 1.09
C PHE A 202 -10.67 -16.56 1.72
N ALA A 203 -10.42 -17.59 0.89
CA ALA A 203 -9.94 -18.89 1.33
C ALA A 203 -8.81 -19.42 0.44
N ASP A 204 -7.92 -20.22 1.06
CA ASP A 204 -6.91 -21.04 0.39
C ASP A 204 -7.22 -22.52 0.62
N TYR A 205 -6.68 -23.41 -0.22
CA TYR A 205 -6.80 -24.85 -0.02
C TYR A 205 -5.71 -25.38 0.89
N MET A 206 -6.09 -26.22 1.86
CA MET A 206 -5.24 -26.73 2.91
C MET A 206 -5.35 -28.24 3.05
N VAL A 207 -4.21 -28.90 3.29
CA VAL A 207 -4.12 -30.31 3.72
C VAL A 207 -3.38 -30.39 5.06
N LYS A 208 -3.60 -31.48 5.81
CA LYS A 208 -2.96 -31.72 7.11
C LYS A 208 -2.23 -33.06 7.10
N ASP A 209 -1.13 -33.11 7.85
CA ASP A 209 -0.50 -34.37 8.25
C ASP A 209 -1.46 -35.14 9.15
N VAL A 210 -1.78 -36.39 8.78
CA VAL A 210 -2.80 -37.20 9.51
C VAL A 210 -2.40 -37.55 10.95
N LYS A 211 -1.08 -37.52 11.30
CA LYS A 211 -0.59 -37.85 12.64
C LYS A 211 -0.25 -36.64 13.49
N THR A 212 0.41 -35.62 12.88
CA THR A 212 0.86 -34.45 13.62
C THR A 212 -0.14 -33.30 13.60
N GLY A 213 -1.07 -33.30 12.61
CA GLY A 213 -2.00 -32.18 12.40
C GLY A 213 -1.34 -30.95 11.78
N GLU A 214 -0.06 -31.03 11.38
CA GLU A 214 0.64 -29.93 10.71
C GLU A 214 -0.05 -29.57 9.40
N CYS A 215 -0.32 -28.28 9.20
CA CYS A 215 -1.08 -27.77 8.06
C CYS A 215 -0.16 -27.28 6.96
N PHE A 216 -0.52 -27.60 5.72
CA PHE A 216 0.20 -27.18 4.51
C PHE A 216 -0.78 -26.53 3.54
N ARG A 217 -0.37 -25.41 2.96
CA ARG A 217 -1.09 -24.82 1.83
C ARG A 217 -0.86 -25.72 0.61
N LEU A 218 -1.94 -26.16 -0.01
CA LEU A 218 -1.92 -27.25 -0.96
C LEU A 218 -1.14 -26.92 -2.24
N ASP A 219 -1.34 -25.75 -2.82
CA ASP A 219 -0.62 -25.27 -3.99
C ASP A 219 0.90 -25.21 -3.77
N HIS A 220 1.31 -24.73 -2.58
CA HIS A 220 2.71 -24.67 -2.21
C HIS A 220 3.35 -26.05 -1.99
N LEU A 221 2.60 -26.98 -1.42
CA LEU A 221 3.06 -28.34 -1.19
C LEU A 221 3.31 -29.07 -2.51
N ILE A 222 2.33 -29.01 -3.42
CA ILE A 222 2.43 -29.58 -4.76
C ILE A 222 3.62 -28.96 -5.51
N LYS A 223 3.75 -27.64 -5.47
CA LYS A 223 4.84 -26.92 -6.12
C LYS A 223 6.22 -27.39 -5.63
N GLN A 224 6.42 -27.46 -4.32
CA GLN A 224 7.70 -27.89 -3.72
C GLN A 224 8.04 -29.35 -4.10
N TYR A 225 7.04 -30.22 -4.15
CA TYR A 225 7.22 -31.58 -4.58
C TYR A 225 7.65 -31.65 -6.05
N PHE A 226 6.95 -30.95 -6.91
CA PHE A 226 7.25 -30.90 -8.33
C PHE A 226 8.62 -30.27 -8.65
N GLU A 227 9.00 -29.21 -7.93
CA GLU A 227 10.33 -28.60 -8.05
C GLU A 227 11.45 -29.59 -7.69
N LYS A 228 11.26 -30.41 -6.64
CA LYS A 228 12.19 -31.48 -6.28
C LYS A 228 12.23 -32.59 -7.34
N TYR A 229 11.08 -32.96 -7.86
CA TYR A 229 10.96 -34.00 -8.90
C TYR A 229 11.69 -33.61 -10.19
N ILE A 230 11.52 -32.36 -10.65
CA ILE A 230 12.22 -31.83 -11.83
C ILE A 230 13.76 -31.79 -11.63
N ALA A 231 14.20 -31.54 -10.38
CA ALA A 231 15.62 -31.48 -10.06
C ALA A 231 16.33 -32.87 -10.17
N ASP A 232 15.58 -33.97 -10.16
CA ASP A 232 16.15 -35.32 -10.35
C ASP A 232 16.63 -35.50 -11.78
N LYS A 233 17.91 -35.88 -11.92
CA LYS A 233 18.56 -36.15 -13.22
C LYS A 233 17.99 -37.35 -13.99
N LYS A 234 17.21 -38.19 -13.32
CA LYS A 234 16.62 -39.40 -13.90
C LYS A 234 15.31 -39.15 -14.67
N VAL A 235 14.70 -38.00 -14.46
CA VAL A 235 13.43 -37.60 -15.08
C VAL A 235 13.68 -37.14 -16.52
N SER A 236 12.92 -37.64 -17.47
CA SER A 236 13.01 -37.26 -18.88
C SER A 236 12.68 -35.78 -19.10
N GLN A 237 13.15 -35.17 -20.18
CA GLN A 237 12.85 -33.78 -20.49
C GLN A 237 11.36 -33.56 -20.73
N GLU A 238 10.67 -34.49 -21.35
CA GLU A 238 9.23 -34.43 -21.61
C GLU A 238 8.42 -34.42 -20.32
N GLU A 239 8.79 -35.26 -19.35
CA GLU A 239 8.16 -35.24 -17.99
C GLU A 239 8.45 -33.96 -17.22
N LYS A 240 9.67 -33.42 -17.34
CA LYS A 240 10.02 -32.12 -16.73
C LYS A 240 9.17 -30.98 -17.27
N ASP A 241 8.96 -30.98 -18.60
CA ASP A 241 8.15 -29.98 -19.27
C ASP A 241 6.67 -30.10 -18.86
N GLU A 242 6.15 -31.34 -18.75
CA GLU A 242 4.78 -31.57 -18.27
C GLU A 242 4.58 -31.12 -16.83
N ILE A 243 5.51 -31.46 -15.93
CA ILE A 243 5.43 -31.07 -14.52
C ILE A 243 5.63 -29.59 -14.36
N SER A 244 6.50 -28.95 -15.13
CA SER A 244 6.65 -27.49 -15.15
C SER A 244 5.34 -26.80 -15.56
N ARG A 245 4.61 -27.38 -16.52
CA ARG A 245 3.26 -26.91 -16.86
C ARG A 245 2.30 -27.03 -15.67
N LYS A 246 2.28 -28.19 -14.98
CA LYS A 246 1.42 -28.38 -13.81
C LYS A 246 1.73 -27.38 -12.69
N ILE A 247 3.01 -27.09 -12.41
CA ILE A 247 3.41 -26.08 -11.41
C ILE A 247 2.81 -24.70 -11.73
N ASN A 248 2.79 -24.33 -13.01
CA ASN A 248 2.29 -23.02 -13.42
C ASN A 248 0.76 -22.94 -13.48
N LEU A 249 0.08 -24.09 -13.37
CA LEU A 249 -1.37 -24.23 -13.35
C LEU A 249 -1.97 -24.17 -11.94
N LEU A 250 -1.15 -24.36 -10.90
CA LEU A 250 -1.63 -24.56 -9.54
C LEU A 250 -2.56 -23.45 -9.05
N ASP A 251 -2.28 -22.19 -9.41
CA ASP A 251 -3.10 -21.06 -8.96
C ASP A 251 -4.52 -21.03 -9.57
N ASP A 252 -4.76 -21.75 -10.67
CA ASP A 252 -6.05 -21.83 -11.35
C ASP A 252 -6.77 -23.16 -11.15
N MET A 253 -6.13 -24.13 -10.47
CA MET A 253 -6.70 -25.44 -10.23
C MET A 253 -7.78 -25.40 -9.17
N THR A 254 -8.83 -26.14 -9.39
CA THR A 254 -9.84 -26.39 -8.36
C THR A 254 -9.28 -27.27 -7.24
N MET A 255 -9.88 -27.21 -6.07
CA MET A 255 -9.53 -28.06 -4.93
C MET A 255 -9.46 -29.55 -5.32
N LYS A 256 -10.41 -30.02 -6.13
CA LYS A 256 -10.48 -31.42 -6.58
C LYS A 256 -9.30 -31.79 -7.49
N GLU A 257 -8.95 -30.92 -8.44
CA GLU A 257 -7.81 -31.16 -9.33
C GLU A 257 -6.49 -31.23 -8.56
N MET A 258 -6.31 -30.36 -7.55
CA MET A 258 -5.14 -30.42 -6.68
C MET A 258 -5.12 -31.67 -5.80
N ASP A 259 -6.27 -32.09 -5.27
CA ASP A 259 -6.40 -33.30 -4.47
C ASP A 259 -6.11 -34.58 -5.30
N ASP A 260 -6.54 -34.59 -6.56
CA ASP A 260 -6.22 -35.66 -7.51
C ASP A 260 -4.69 -35.74 -7.77
N ILE A 261 -3.99 -34.60 -7.82
CA ILE A 261 -2.51 -34.56 -7.91
C ILE A 261 -1.87 -35.16 -6.66
N VAL A 262 -2.34 -34.80 -5.47
CA VAL A 262 -1.84 -35.35 -4.19
C VAL A 262 -1.94 -36.87 -4.20
N LYS A 263 -3.07 -37.42 -4.67
CA LYS A 263 -3.32 -38.86 -4.75
C LYS A 263 -2.50 -39.53 -5.85
N ALA A 264 -2.45 -38.93 -7.04
CA ALA A 264 -1.74 -39.51 -8.21
C ALA A 264 -0.22 -39.63 -8.00
N TYR A 265 0.38 -38.64 -7.29
CA TYR A 265 1.82 -38.63 -7.03
C TYR A 265 2.16 -39.09 -5.59
N ASP A 266 1.19 -39.62 -4.84
CA ASP A 266 1.34 -40.09 -3.44
C ASP A 266 2.11 -39.09 -2.57
N LEU A 267 1.70 -37.79 -2.63
CA LEU A 267 2.36 -36.74 -1.88
C LEU A 267 2.22 -36.99 -0.37
N LYS A 268 3.34 -36.83 0.33
CA LYS A 268 3.44 -37.00 1.78
C LYS A 268 3.80 -35.68 2.46
N SER A 269 3.55 -35.62 3.75
CA SER A 269 4.03 -34.54 4.60
C SER A 269 5.55 -34.35 4.43
N PRO A 270 6.02 -33.16 4.07
CA PRO A 270 7.45 -32.90 3.84
C PRO A 270 8.30 -32.96 5.12
N SER A 271 7.68 -32.82 6.28
CA SER A 271 8.35 -32.85 7.59
C SER A 271 8.45 -34.26 8.16
N THR A 272 7.46 -35.13 7.93
CA THR A 272 7.34 -36.43 8.63
C THR A 272 7.26 -37.64 7.70
N GLY A 273 6.90 -37.44 6.42
CA GLY A 273 6.62 -38.53 5.47
C GLY A 273 5.26 -39.22 5.69
N ASN A 274 4.41 -38.74 6.60
CA ASN A 274 3.07 -39.26 6.83
C ASN A 274 2.11 -38.95 5.68
N ASN A 275 0.98 -39.65 5.65
CA ASN A 275 -0.11 -39.34 4.73
C ASN A 275 -0.72 -37.97 5.02
N LEU A 276 -1.32 -37.36 4.02
CA LEU A 276 -2.07 -36.12 4.09
C LEU A 276 -3.58 -36.39 4.16
N THR A 277 -4.33 -35.48 4.76
CA THR A 277 -5.80 -35.50 4.70
C THR A 277 -6.28 -35.11 3.30
N ASP A 278 -7.55 -35.33 2.99
CA ASP A 278 -8.20 -34.68 1.84
C ASP A 278 -8.10 -33.15 1.99
N ALA A 279 -8.11 -32.45 0.85
CA ALA A 279 -8.07 -31.01 0.80
C ALA A 279 -9.34 -30.36 1.38
N VAL A 280 -9.18 -29.26 2.07
CA VAL A 280 -10.28 -28.45 2.61
C VAL A 280 -10.05 -26.97 2.31
N GLU A 281 -11.14 -26.24 2.13
CA GLU A 281 -11.08 -24.76 2.10
C GLU A 281 -10.78 -24.22 3.50
N PHE A 282 -9.84 -23.31 3.57
CA PHE A 282 -9.45 -22.63 4.80
C PHE A 282 -9.58 -21.13 4.62
N ASN A 283 -10.59 -20.54 5.30
CA ASN A 283 -10.76 -19.09 5.28
C ASN A 283 -9.59 -18.41 6.00
N LEU A 284 -8.98 -17.42 5.34
CA LEU A 284 -7.79 -16.72 5.83
C LEU A 284 -8.08 -15.66 6.90
N MET A 285 -9.31 -15.48 7.34
CA MET A 285 -9.63 -14.57 8.44
C MET A 285 -9.49 -15.26 9.79
N PHE A 286 -9.11 -14.52 10.83
CA PHE A 286 -9.14 -14.98 12.22
C PHE A 286 -10.56 -14.79 12.78
N PRO A 287 -11.32 -15.88 13.04
CA PRO A 287 -12.63 -15.77 13.65
C PRO A 287 -12.51 -15.39 15.13
N ILE A 288 -13.44 -14.56 15.60
CA ILE A 288 -13.54 -14.13 16.99
C ILE A 288 -15.01 -14.17 17.46
N SER A 289 -15.19 -14.23 18.77
CA SER A 289 -16.48 -13.97 19.40
C SER A 289 -16.46 -12.61 20.07
N ILE A 290 -17.42 -11.74 19.71
CA ILE A 290 -17.51 -10.39 20.26
C ILE A 290 -18.47 -10.40 21.45
N GLY A 291 -18.00 -9.90 22.60
CA GLY A 291 -18.74 -9.82 23.85
C GLY A 291 -18.71 -11.10 24.68
N PRO A 292 -19.12 -11.01 25.97
CA PRO A 292 -18.98 -12.10 26.93
C PRO A 292 -19.94 -13.27 26.68
N SER A 293 -21.08 -13.04 25.99
CA SER A 293 -22.03 -14.10 25.64
C SER A 293 -21.56 -15.01 24.51
N GLY A 294 -20.53 -14.57 23.73
CA GLY A 294 -20.06 -15.30 22.56
C GLY A 294 -21.05 -15.36 21.39
N ASN A 295 -22.18 -14.68 21.47
CA ASN A 295 -23.25 -14.80 20.48
C ASN A 295 -23.05 -13.96 19.22
N MET A 296 -22.12 -13.01 19.24
CA MET A 296 -21.80 -12.18 18.07
C MET A 296 -20.52 -12.70 17.40
N ALA A 297 -20.70 -13.37 16.26
CA ALA A 297 -19.58 -13.77 15.41
C ALA A 297 -18.93 -12.56 14.76
N GLY A 298 -17.61 -12.60 14.64
CA GLY A 298 -16.83 -11.58 13.96
C GLY A 298 -15.45 -12.10 13.59
N PHE A 299 -14.63 -11.22 13.07
CA PHE A 299 -13.27 -11.51 12.62
C PHE A 299 -12.32 -10.36 12.96
N LEU A 300 -11.04 -10.65 13.09
CA LEU A 300 -10.02 -9.63 12.95
C LEU A 300 -10.00 -9.20 11.47
N ARG A 301 -10.07 -7.90 11.20
CA ARG A 301 -10.19 -7.38 9.82
C ARG A 301 -9.02 -7.81 8.94
N PRO A 302 -9.28 -8.33 7.70
CA PRO A 302 -8.22 -8.70 6.75
C PRO A 302 -7.68 -7.51 5.93
N GLU A 303 -8.35 -6.35 5.98
CA GLU A 303 -8.04 -5.08 5.34
C GLU A 303 -8.64 -3.92 6.13
N THR A 304 -8.23 -2.69 5.83
CA THR A 304 -8.77 -1.51 6.53
C THR A 304 -9.89 -0.80 5.76
N ALA A 305 -10.07 -1.10 4.47
CA ALA A 305 -11.04 -0.49 3.56
C ALA A 305 -12.48 -0.58 4.04
N GLN A 306 -12.92 -1.75 4.53
CA GLN A 306 -14.31 -1.98 4.92
C GLN A 306 -14.79 -1.02 6.01
N GLY A 307 -13.88 -0.63 6.93
CA GLY A 307 -14.17 0.38 7.94
C GLY A 307 -14.50 1.76 7.34
N ILE A 308 -13.87 2.12 6.22
CA ILE A 308 -14.15 3.38 5.52
C ILE A 308 -15.52 3.28 4.81
N PHE A 309 -15.80 2.17 4.12
CA PHE A 309 -17.05 1.99 3.40
C PHE A 309 -18.28 2.06 4.31
N VAL A 310 -18.29 1.36 5.44
CA VAL A 310 -19.43 1.40 6.38
C VAL A 310 -19.63 2.79 7.01
N ASN A 311 -18.63 3.64 7.00
CA ASN A 311 -18.71 5.02 7.45
C ASN A 311 -18.97 6.04 6.33
N PHE A 312 -19.14 5.60 5.09
CA PHE A 312 -19.28 6.48 3.92
C PHE A 312 -20.28 7.62 4.12
N LYS A 313 -21.48 7.34 4.63
CA LYS A 313 -22.51 8.38 4.86
C LYS A 313 -22.04 9.49 5.81
N ARG A 314 -21.37 9.11 6.91
CA ARG A 314 -20.82 10.06 7.88
C ARG A 314 -19.69 10.91 7.28
N LEU A 315 -18.85 10.25 6.45
CA LEU A 315 -17.76 10.93 5.75
C LEU A 315 -18.29 11.90 4.70
N LEU A 316 -19.31 11.49 3.94
CA LEU A 316 -19.99 12.33 2.97
C LEU A 316 -20.64 13.54 3.63
N GLU A 317 -21.33 13.34 4.75
CA GLU A 317 -21.93 14.42 5.55
C GLU A 317 -20.86 15.38 6.07
N TYR A 318 -19.77 14.87 6.65
CA TYR A 318 -18.63 15.66 7.08
C TYR A 318 -18.04 16.49 5.91
N ASN A 319 -18.01 15.92 4.70
CA ASN A 319 -17.58 16.59 3.48
C ASN A 319 -18.70 17.42 2.82
N GLN A 320 -19.76 17.77 3.56
CA GLN A 320 -20.87 18.61 3.09
C GLN A 320 -21.61 18.05 1.86
N GLY A 321 -21.71 16.72 1.75
CA GLY A 321 -22.40 16.06 0.63
C GLY A 321 -21.68 16.12 -0.72
N LYS A 322 -20.41 16.53 -0.78
CA LYS A 322 -19.69 16.78 -2.03
C LYS A 322 -18.79 15.64 -2.45
N LEU A 323 -18.78 15.34 -3.75
CA LEU A 323 -17.81 14.48 -4.43
C LEU A 323 -16.96 15.33 -5.40
N PRO A 324 -15.73 14.90 -5.74
CA PRO A 324 -15.01 13.77 -5.16
C PRO A 324 -14.38 14.11 -3.81
N PHE A 325 -14.14 13.09 -2.99
CA PHE A 325 -13.31 13.19 -1.79
C PHE A 325 -12.61 11.86 -1.52
N ALA A 326 -11.53 11.89 -0.74
CA ALA A 326 -10.83 10.69 -0.32
C ALA A 326 -10.78 10.58 1.20
N CYS A 327 -10.81 9.34 1.69
CA CYS A 327 -10.61 9.03 3.09
C CYS A 327 -9.48 8.01 3.23
N ALA A 328 -8.63 8.21 4.23
CA ALA A 328 -7.47 7.37 4.49
C ALA A 328 -7.56 6.71 5.86
N GLN A 329 -7.03 5.49 5.97
CA GLN A 329 -6.86 4.77 7.23
C GLN A 329 -5.50 4.10 7.26
N VAL A 330 -4.82 4.16 8.41
CA VAL A 330 -3.62 3.37 8.71
C VAL A 330 -3.95 2.47 9.89
N GLY A 331 -3.65 1.19 9.79
CA GLY A 331 -3.90 0.26 10.89
C GLY A 331 -3.50 -1.16 10.57
N ASN A 332 -3.54 -2.02 11.59
CA ASN A 332 -3.22 -3.42 11.42
C ASN A 332 -4.37 -4.19 10.77
N ALA A 333 -3.98 -5.11 9.89
CA ALA A 333 -4.81 -6.13 9.27
C ALA A 333 -4.24 -7.51 9.58
N TYR A 334 -5.09 -8.53 9.47
CA TYR A 334 -4.77 -9.88 9.95
C TYR A 334 -5.22 -10.91 8.91
N ARG A 335 -4.28 -11.76 8.50
CA ARG A 335 -4.58 -12.89 7.61
C ARG A 335 -3.98 -14.16 8.17
N ASN A 336 -4.82 -15.14 8.48
CA ASN A 336 -4.40 -16.41 9.08
C ASN A 336 -3.68 -17.30 8.04
N GLU A 337 -2.52 -16.82 7.58
CA GLU A 337 -1.70 -17.51 6.59
C GLU A 337 -1.37 -18.93 7.03
N ILE A 338 -1.64 -19.93 6.17
CA ILE A 338 -1.36 -21.34 6.42
C ILE A 338 0.14 -21.56 6.53
N SER A 339 0.90 -20.98 5.60
CA SER A 339 2.37 -21.15 5.50
C SER A 339 3.06 -19.80 5.32
N PRO A 340 3.21 -19.00 6.39
CA PRO A 340 3.97 -17.75 6.34
C PRO A 340 5.43 -18.04 6.03
N ARG A 341 6.05 -17.20 5.18
CA ARG A 341 7.44 -17.36 4.76
C ARG A 341 8.03 -16.08 4.20
N SER A 342 9.34 -16.08 3.97
CA SER A 342 10.06 -14.94 3.38
C SER A 342 10.04 -13.67 4.24
N GLY A 343 10.16 -13.83 5.56
CA GLY A 343 10.20 -12.69 6.49
C GLY A 343 8.92 -11.87 6.46
N LEU A 344 9.05 -10.54 6.41
CA LEU A 344 7.92 -9.61 6.41
C LEU A 344 7.07 -9.62 5.12
N LEU A 345 7.44 -10.40 4.10
CA LEU A 345 6.70 -10.43 2.83
C LEU A 345 5.38 -11.20 2.92
N ARG A 346 5.27 -12.19 3.84
CA ARG A 346 4.05 -12.93 4.09
C ARG A 346 3.90 -13.25 5.56
N VAL A 347 3.10 -12.47 6.24
CA VAL A 347 2.91 -12.48 7.69
C VAL A 347 1.43 -12.58 8.06
N ARG A 348 1.13 -12.91 9.32
CA ARG A 348 -0.23 -13.03 9.84
C ARG A 348 -0.82 -11.73 10.37
N GLU A 349 0.03 -10.82 10.81
CA GLU A 349 -0.30 -9.48 11.27
C GLU A 349 0.57 -8.48 10.55
N PHE A 350 -0.01 -7.42 9.99
CA PHE A 350 0.72 -6.40 9.21
C PHE A 350 0.00 -5.07 9.22
N THR A 351 0.77 -4.00 9.10
CA THR A 351 0.24 -2.65 8.97
C THR A 351 -0.09 -2.36 7.50
N MET A 352 -1.31 -1.88 7.25
CA MET A 352 -1.77 -1.34 5.98
C MET A 352 -2.01 0.17 6.09
N ALA A 353 -1.82 0.86 4.98
CA ALA A 353 -2.29 2.23 4.80
C ALA A 353 -3.13 2.26 3.53
N GLU A 354 -4.42 2.54 3.66
CA GLU A 354 -5.38 2.49 2.56
C GLU A 354 -6.07 3.83 2.37
N ILE A 355 -6.41 4.11 1.12
CA ILE A 355 -7.10 5.32 0.68
C ILE A 355 -8.29 4.89 -0.15
N GLU A 356 -9.49 5.41 0.20
CA GLU A 356 -10.70 5.23 -0.58
C GLU A 356 -11.09 6.58 -1.19
N HIS A 357 -10.87 6.72 -2.48
CA HIS A 357 -11.23 7.93 -3.22
C HIS A 357 -12.59 7.74 -3.88
N PHE A 358 -13.59 8.41 -3.34
CA PHE A 358 -14.97 8.39 -3.83
C PHE A 358 -15.16 9.41 -4.95
N CYS A 359 -15.62 8.95 -6.10
CA CYS A 359 -15.86 9.79 -7.29
C CYS A 359 -17.14 9.39 -8.02
N TYR A 360 -17.59 10.24 -8.94
CA TYR A 360 -18.73 9.89 -9.79
C TYR A 360 -18.35 8.78 -10.78
N PRO A 361 -19.21 7.76 -10.97
CA PRO A 361 -18.93 6.67 -11.91
C PRO A 361 -18.72 7.12 -13.36
N ASP A 362 -19.43 8.18 -13.77
CA ASP A 362 -19.39 8.78 -15.10
C ASP A 362 -18.33 9.87 -15.25
N ASN A 363 -17.62 10.23 -14.16
CA ASN A 363 -16.55 11.22 -14.19
C ASN A 363 -15.43 10.86 -13.21
N LYS A 364 -14.45 10.09 -13.68
CA LYS A 364 -13.23 9.73 -12.96
C LYS A 364 -12.03 10.57 -13.38
N SER A 365 -12.24 11.83 -13.80
CA SER A 365 -11.17 12.80 -14.00
C SER A 365 -10.59 13.26 -12.66
N HIS A 366 -9.33 13.71 -12.64
CA HIS A 366 -8.68 14.20 -11.46
C HIS A 366 -8.16 15.63 -11.63
N THR A 367 -8.59 16.55 -10.76
CA THR A 367 -8.29 17.98 -10.88
C THR A 367 -6.78 18.30 -10.84
N LYS A 368 -5.98 17.46 -10.22
CA LYS A 368 -4.53 17.61 -10.12
C LYS A 368 -3.75 16.72 -11.11
N PHE A 369 -4.42 16.06 -12.05
CA PHE A 369 -3.74 15.13 -12.97
C PHE A 369 -2.59 15.79 -13.73
N ASN A 370 -2.73 17.05 -14.11
CA ASN A 370 -1.68 17.81 -14.78
C ASN A 370 -0.38 17.96 -13.95
N GLN A 371 -0.43 17.81 -12.62
CA GLN A 371 0.75 17.89 -11.78
C GLN A 371 1.65 16.65 -11.86
N VAL A 372 1.10 15.54 -12.33
CA VAL A 372 1.79 14.26 -12.50
C VAL A 372 1.90 13.84 -13.96
N ALA A 373 1.36 14.62 -14.88
CA ALA A 373 1.20 14.30 -16.31
C ALA A 373 2.47 13.76 -16.98
N ASP A 374 3.62 14.36 -16.68
CA ASP A 374 4.92 14.01 -17.26
C ASP A 374 5.70 12.98 -16.44
N THR A 375 5.06 12.35 -15.43
CA THR A 375 5.70 11.30 -14.62
C THR A 375 5.91 10.06 -15.51
N GLU A 376 7.19 9.74 -15.77
CA GLU A 376 7.57 8.51 -16.45
C GLU A 376 7.46 7.31 -15.51
N MET A 377 6.80 6.26 -15.97
CA MET A 377 6.57 5.03 -15.22
C MET A 377 6.98 3.81 -16.05
N VAL A 378 7.38 2.75 -15.38
CA VAL A 378 7.61 1.44 -16.00
C VAL A 378 6.32 0.63 -15.84
N LEU A 379 5.58 0.46 -16.93
CA LEU A 379 4.26 -0.17 -16.96
C LEU A 379 4.34 -1.55 -17.64
N TYR A 380 3.86 -2.56 -16.95
CA TYR A 380 3.77 -3.94 -17.46
C TYR A 380 2.30 -4.32 -17.60
N SER A 381 1.72 -3.95 -18.72
CA SER A 381 0.28 -4.13 -18.98
C SER A 381 -0.11 -5.59 -19.16
N ALA A 382 -1.40 -5.88 -18.96
CA ALA A 382 -1.97 -7.21 -19.21
C ALA A 382 -1.72 -7.69 -20.64
N CYS A 383 -1.85 -6.81 -21.64
CA CYS A 383 -1.55 -7.12 -23.03
C CYS A 383 -0.07 -7.47 -23.24
N ALA A 384 0.85 -6.64 -22.73
CA ALA A 384 2.29 -6.91 -22.83
C ALA A 384 2.67 -8.24 -22.14
N GLN A 385 2.04 -8.52 -20.99
CA GLN A 385 2.20 -9.83 -20.33
C GLN A 385 1.68 -10.98 -21.19
N MET A 386 0.56 -10.80 -21.90
CA MET A 386 -0.01 -11.82 -22.79
C MET A 386 0.85 -12.05 -24.05
N ASP A 387 1.51 -11.00 -24.52
CA ASP A 387 2.32 -11.01 -25.73
C ASP A 387 3.80 -11.35 -25.48
N GLY A 388 4.19 -11.53 -24.22
CA GLY A 388 5.59 -11.77 -23.83
C GLY A 388 6.51 -10.59 -24.06
N GLU A 389 5.91 -9.38 -24.16
CA GLU A 389 6.68 -8.14 -24.31
C GLU A 389 7.29 -7.71 -22.95
N SER A 390 8.33 -6.89 -23.03
CA SER A 390 8.92 -6.25 -21.85
C SER A 390 8.01 -5.14 -21.32
N PRO A 391 8.10 -4.81 -20.01
CA PRO A 391 7.52 -3.59 -19.48
C PRO A 391 7.96 -2.36 -20.30
N LYS A 392 7.04 -1.43 -20.53
CA LYS A 392 7.30 -0.21 -21.32
C LYS A 392 7.45 0.99 -20.40
N ARG A 393 8.37 1.88 -20.72
CA ARG A 393 8.49 3.17 -20.06
C ARG A 393 7.69 4.20 -20.86
N MET A 394 6.75 4.87 -20.19
CA MET A 394 5.94 5.93 -20.79
C MET A 394 5.47 6.91 -19.70
N THR A 395 4.99 8.08 -20.11
CA THR A 395 4.38 9.02 -19.18
C THR A 395 2.98 8.54 -18.78
N ILE A 396 2.53 8.92 -17.57
CA ILE A 396 1.17 8.55 -17.13
C ILE A 396 0.09 9.16 -18.03
N THR A 397 0.35 10.32 -18.65
CA THR A 397 -0.55 10.92 -19.63
C THR A 397 -0.70 10.05 -20.88
N GLU A 398 0.41 9.52 -21.41
CA GLU A 398 0.37 8.60 -22.55
C GLU A 398 -0.41 7.33 -22.21
N ALA A 399 -0.20 6.78 -21.02
CA ALA A 399 -0.88 5.58 -20.55
C ALA A 399 -2.40 5.78 -20.40
N VAL A 400 -2.84 6.88 -19.82
CA VAL A 400 -4.27 7.19 -19.64
C VAL A 400 -4.94 7.53 -20.98
N ARG A 401 -4.34 8.41 -21.79
CA ARG A 401 -4.90 8.79 -23.09
C ARG A 401 -4.92 7.65 -24.09
N GLY A 402 -3.93 6.75 -24.00
CA GLY A 402 -3.86 5.53 -24.80
C GLY A 402 -4.82 4.43 -24.35
N GLY A 403 -5.59 4.64 -23.27
CA GLY A 403 -6.51 3.64 -22.72
C GLY A 403 -5.82 2.44 -22.05
N LEU A 404 -4.53 2.55 -21.74
CA LEU A 404 -3.78 1.52 -21.02
C LEU A 404 -4.15 1.51 -19.53
N VAL A 405 -4.32 2.70 -18.95
CA VAL A 405 -4.85 2.92 -17.60
C VAL A 405 -6.27 3.46 -17.74
N ALA A 406 -7.22 2.87 -17.04
CA ALA A 406 -8.64 3.05 -17.26
C ALA A 406 -9.15 4.50 -17.11
N ASN A 407 -8.55 5.30 -16.22
CA ASN A 407 -8.99 6.67 -15.98
C ASN A 407 -7.90 7.54 -15.33
N GLU A 408 -8.12 8.87 -15.32
CA GLU A 408 -7.16 9.84 -14.78
C GLU A 408 -6.95 9.69 -13.26
N THR A 409 -8.01 9.38 -12.49
CA THR A 409 -7.88 9.26 -11.03
C THR A 409 -7.00 8.07 -10.66
N LEU A 410 -7.19 6.92 -11.32
CA LEU A 410 -6.32 5.75 -11.15
C LEU A 410 -4.88 6.09 -11.51
N GLY A 411 -4.66 6.68 -12.69
CA GLY A 411 -3.33 7.11 -13.14
C GLY A 411 -2.68 8.14 -12.21
N TYR A 412 -3.45 9.08 -11.69
CA TYR A 412 -2.97 10.03 -10.71
C TYR A 412 -2.40 9.35 -9.48
N TYR A 413 -3.16 8.42 -8.88
CA TYR A 413 -2.69 7.70 -7.70
C TYR A 413 -1.50 6.79 -8.01
N MET A 414 -1.44 6.12 -9.15
CA MET A 414 -0.25 5.36 -9.57
C MET A 414 1.01 6.25 -9.59
N ALA A 415 0.93 7.44 -10.18
CA ALA A 415 2.06 8.39 -10.20
C ALA A 415 2.42 8.88 -8.78
N ARG A 416 1.43 9.14 -7.92
CA ARG A 416 1.66 9.55 -6.52
C ARG A 416 2.30 8.42 -5.70
N ILE A 417 1.89 7.17 -5.92
CA ILE A 417 2.52 5.98 -5.32
C ILE A 417 4.01 5.93 -5.71
N GLN A 418 4.32 6.07 -6.99
CA GLN A 418 5.73 6.09 -7.44
C GLN A 418 6.52 7.20 -6.76
N GLN A 419 6.00 8.43 -6.72
CA GLN A 419 6.66 9.56 -6.08
C GLN A 419 6.95 9.31 -4.60
N TYR A 420 6.00 8.72 -3.87
CA TYR A 420 6.18 8.35 -2.46
C TYR A 420 7.26 7.27 -2.31
N LEU A 421 7.18 6.18 -3.06
CA LEU A 421 8.15 5.08 -2.99
C LEU A 421 9.58 5.53 -3.29
N LEU A 422 9.76 6.37 -4.31
CA LEU A 422 11.07 6.95 -4.64
C LEU A 422 11.58 7.89 -3.54
N LYS A 423 10.70 8.70 -2.96
CA LYS A 423 11.04 9.63 -1.88
C LYS A 423 11.58 8.92 -0.64
N ILE A 424 10.99 7.79 -0.27
CA ILE A 424 11.44 7.01 0.88
C ILE A 424 12.67 6.15 0.60
N GLY A 425 13.10 6.00 -0.68
CA GLY A 425 14.36 5.35 -1.07
C GLY A 425 14.24 4.04 -1.84
N ILE A 426 13.06 3.69 -2.34
CA ILE A 426 12.93 2.56 -3.28
C ILE A 426 13.70 2.87 -4.56
N ASN A 427 14.47 1.90 -5.03
CA ASN A 427 15.31 2.06 -6.21
C ASN A 427 14.43 2.13 -7.49
N PRO A 428 14.50 3.22 -8.29
CA PRO A 428 13.70 3.38 -9.49
C PRO A 428 13.95 2.31 -10.58
N LYS A 429 15.12 1.66 -10.58
CA LYS A 429 15.42 0.55 -11.50
C LYS A 429 14.80 -0.79 -11.06
N LYS A 430 14.35 -0.87 -9.81
CA LYS A 430 13.76 -2.04 -9.17
C LYS A 430 12.29 -1.80 -8.82
N LEU A 431 11.61 -0.90 -9.54
CA LEU A 431 10.20 -0.55 -9.37
C LEU A 431 9.50 -0.62 -10.71
N ARG A 432 8.38 -1.33 -10.79
CA ARG A 432 7.47 -1.36 -11.93
C ARG A 432 6.02 -1.34 -11.48
N PHE A 433 5.10 -1.03 -12.37
CA PHE A 433 3.67 -1.20 -12.17
C PHE A 433 3.17 -2.31 -13.08
N ARG A 434 2.59 -3.36 -12.49
CA ARG A 434 2.04 -4.52 -13.20
C ARG A 434 0.51 -4.48 -13.16
N GLN A 435 -0.11 -4.56 -14.32
CA GLN A 435 -1.57 -4.69 -14.42
C GLN A 435 -2.02 -6.12 -14.14
N HIS A 436 -3.07 -6.29 -13.38
CA HIS A 436 -3.71 -7.59 -13.19
C HIS A 436 -4.24 -8.14 -14.49
N LEU A 437 -4.11 -9.45 -14.70
CA LEU A 437 -4.78 -10.16 -15.77
C LEU A 437 -6.25 -10.33 -15.42
N GLY A 438 -7.10 -10.55 -16.44
CA GLY A 438 -8.54 -10.67 -16.22
C GLY A 438 -8.97 -11.80 -15.27
N ASN A 439 -8.15 -12.81 -15.11
CA ASN A 439 -8.36 -13.93 -14.17
C ASN A 439 -7.73 -13.72 -12.78
N GLU A 440 -6.84 -12.74 -12.65
CA GLU A 440 -6.25 -12.31 -11.37
C GLU A 440 -7.06 -11.17 -10.73
N MET A 441 -7.87 -10.50 -11.54
CA MET A 441 -8.65 -9.34 -11.12
C MET A 441 -9.61 -9.74 -10.00
N ALA A 442 -9.55 -9.04 -8.87
CA ALA A 442 -10.51 -9.20 -7.80
C ALA A 442 -11.94 -8.94 -8.33
N HIS A 443 -12.92 -9.68 -7.81
CA HIS A 443 -14.31 -9.63 -8.28
C HIS A 443 -14.98 -8.25 -8.17
N TYR A 444 -14.39 -7.32 -7.46
CA TYR A 444 -14.86 -5.96 -7.26
C TYR A 444 -14.14 -4.91 -8.13
N ALA A 445 -13.01 -5.28 -8.75
CA ALA A 445 -12.20 -4.34 -9.51
C ALA A 445 -12.48 -4.42 -11.01
N CYS A 446 -12.42 -3.27 -11.69
CA CYS A 446 -12.49 -3.19 -13.15
C CYS A 446 -11.13 -2.86 -13.80
N ASP A 447 -10.18 -2.31 -13.06
CA ASP A 447 -8.76 -2.18 -13.41
C ASP A 447 -7.94 -2.17 -12.12
N CYS A 448 -6.79 -2.84 -12.14
CA CYS A 448 -5.91 -2.93 -10.97
C CYS A 448 -4.45 -2.97 -11.41
N TRP A 449 -3.62 -2.17 -10.74
CA TRP A 449 -2.19 -2.07 -10.96
C TRP A 449 -1.42 -2.21 -9.66
N ASP A 450 -0.46 -3.12 -9.63
CA ASP A 450 0.45 -3.31 -8.49
C ASP A 450 1.75 -2.57 -8.69
N ALA A 451 2.14 -1.73 -7.74
CA ALA A 451 3.52 -1.29 -7.63
C ALA A 451 4.37 -2.42 -7.05
N GLU A 452 5.17 -3.03 -7.89
CA GLU A 452 6.05 -4.15 -7.55
C GLU A 452 7.49 -3.69 -7.37
N CYS A 453 8.12 -4.15 -6.29
CA CYS A 453 9.55 -3.96 -6.02
C CYS A 453 10.32 -5.25 -6.31
N LEU A 454 11.40 -5.16 -7.07
CA LEU A 454 12.29 -6.29 -7.32
C LEU A 454 13.20 -6.52 -6.11
N THR A 455 13.00 -7.66 -5.47
CA THR A 455 13.79 -8.12 -4.32
C THR A 455 14.56 -9.39 -4.67
N SER A 456 15.36 -9.87 -3.75
CA SER A 456 16.01 -11.19 -3.84
C SER A 456 15.04 -12.39 -3.84
N TYR A 457 13.75 -12.13 -3.60
CA TYR A 457 12.65 -13.10 -3.73
C TYR A 457 11.87 -12.95 -5.04
N GLY A 458 12.31 -12.09 -5.95
CA GLY A 458 11.61 -11.71 -7.18
C GLY A 458 10.82 -10.42 -7.03
N TRP A 459 9.90 -10.20 -7.96
CA TRP A 459 8.98 -9.07 -7.92
C TRP A 459 7.94 -9.27 -6.82
N ILE A 460 7.83 -8.29 -5.94
CA ILE A 460 6.92 -8.31 -4.79
C ILE A 460 5.97 -7.12 -4.90
N GLU A 461 4.69 -7.41 -4.92
CA GLU A 461 3.62 -6.43 -4.77
C GLU A 461 3.75 -5.72 -3.42
N CYS A 462 3.96 -4.41 -3.45
CA CYS A 462 4.09 -3.56 -2.27
C CYS A 462 2.89 -2.63 -2.09
N VAL A 463 2.27 -2.20 -3.20
CA VAL A 463 1.09 -1.33 -3.20
C VAL A 463 0.15 -1.76 -4.32
N GLY A 464 -1.08 -2.08 -3.99
CA GLY A 464 -2.16 -2.23 -4.96
C GLY A 464 -2.81 -0.88 -5.26
N CYS A 465 -3.24 -0.67 -6.50
CA CYS A 465 -4.03 0.50 -6.90
C CYS A 465 -5.16 0.05 -7.81
N ALA A 466 -6.39 0.02 -7.28
CA ALA A 466 -7.53 -0.58 -7.94
C ALA A 466 -8.67 0.42 -8.18
N ASP A 467 -9.37 0.28 -9.29
CA ASP A 467 -10.70 0.85 -9.51
C ASP A 467 -11.75 -0.19 -9.11
N ARG A 468 -12.30 -0.04 -7.90
CA ARG A 468 -13.32 -0.95 -7.31
C ARG A 468 -14.73 -0.68 -7.82
N SER A 469 -14.90 0.26 -8.74
CA SER A 469 -16.21 0.73 -9.19
C SER A 469 -17.14 1.06 -8.02
N ALA A 470 -18.44 0.76 -8.10
CA ALA A 470 -19.42 0.98 -7.03
C ALA A 470 -19.72 -0.28 -6.22
N TYR A 471 -18.85 -1.31 -6.29
CA TYR A 471 -19.14 -2.64 -5.74
C TYR A 471 -19.40 -2.62 -4.23
N ASP A 472 -18.43 -2.17 -3.41
CA ASP A 472 -18.51 -2.25 -1.95
C ASP A 472 -19.71 -1.47 -1.40
N LEU A 473 -19.91 -0.23 -1.85
CA LEU A 473 -21.04 0.60 -1.42
C LEU A 473 -22.39 -0.04 -1.80
N SER A 474 -22.47 -0.70 -2.98
CA SER A 474 -23.66 -1.43 -3.40
C SER A 474 -23.92 -2.65 -2.53
N GLN A 475 -22.87 -3.43 -2.19
CA GLN A 475 -23.00 -4.60 -1.33
C GLN A 475 -23.39 -4.22 0.10
N HIS A 476 -22.79 -3.19 0.66
CA HIS A 476 -23.17 -2.69 1.98
C HIS A 476 -24.58 -2.09 1.99
N THR A 477 -25.02 -1.46 0.92
CA THR A 477 -26.43 -1.03 0.77
C THR A 477 -27.37 -2.23 0.83
N LYS A 478 -27.08 -3.31 0.11
CA LYS A 478 -27.87 -4.55 0.12
C LYS A 478 -27.86 -5.24 1.49
N GLY A 479 -26.66 -5.36 2.09
CA GLY A 479 -26.49 -6.08 3.35
C GLY A 479 -27.07 -5.36 4.57
N SER A 480 -27.03 -4.02 4.58
CA SER A 480 -27.49 -3.21 5.73
C SER A 480 -28.88 -2.60 5.56
N GLY A 481 -29.37 -2.49 4.32
CA GLY A 481 -30.58 -1.72 3.98
C GLY A 481 -30.36 -0.20 3.99
N VAL A 482 -29.13 0.28 4.32
CA VAL A 482 -28.78 1.70 4.34
C VAL A 482 -28.23 2.12 2.99
N ARG A 483 -28.88 3.07 2.32
CA ARG A 483 -28.43 3.55 1.00
C ARG A 483 -27.10 4.27 1.11
N MET A 484 -26.07 3.78 0.44
CA MET A 484 -24.72 4.36 0.34
C MET A 484 -24.58 5.21 -0.95
N SER A 485 -25.48 6.17 -1.12
CA SER A 485 -25.60 7.03 -2.32
C SER A 485 -25.32 8.48 -1.98
N VAL A 486 -25.01 9.27 -2.99
CA VAL A 486 -24.93 10.73 -2.98
C VAL A 486 -26.00 11.31 -3.87
N GLU A 487 -26.55 12.45 -3.48
CA GLU A 487 -27.48 13.22 -4.30
C GLU A 487 -26.71 14.18 -5.20
N ARG A 488 -26.96 14.10 -6.52
CA ARG A 488 -26.40 15.01 -7.51
C ARG A 488 -27.51 15.86 -8.12
N PRO A 489 -27.45 17.20 -8.03
CA PRO A 489 -28.39 18.06 -8.73
C PRO A 489 -28.28 17.89 -10.25
N LEU A 490 -29.41 17.68 -10.90
CA LEU A 490 -29.48 17.63 -12.36
C LEU A 490 -29.44 19.05 -12.96
N LYS A 491 -28.70 19.24 -14.05
CA LYS A 491 -28.66 20.53 -14.78
C LYS A 491 -30.03 20.93 -15.31
N GLU A 492 -30.78 19.93 -15.77
CA GLU A 492 -32.17 20.10 -16.23
C GLU A 492 -33.03 19.05 -15.53
N PRO A 493 -34.25 19.41 -15.08
CA PRO A 493 -35.13 18.45 -14.44
C PRO A 493 -35.50 17.32 -15.40
N LYS A 494 -35.32 16.08 -14.97
CA LYS A 494 -35.72 14.89 -15.71
C LYS A 494 -37.18 14.58 -15.40
N ILE A 495 -38.01 14.46 -16.43
CA ILE A 495 -39.37 13.98 -16.29
C ILE A 495 -39.37 12.44 -16.33
N VAL A 496 -39.79 11.81 -15.26
CA VAL A 496 -39.87 10.34 -15.15
C VAL A 496 -41.32 9.96 -14.92
N ASP A 497 -41.83 9.03 -15.71
CA ASP A 497 -43.13 8.42 -15.48
C ASP A 497 -42.99 7.52 -14.21
N SER A 498 -43.82 7.82 -13.21
CA SER A 498 -43.81 7.11 -11.92
C SER A 498 -45.17 6.48 -11.69
N VAL A 499 -45.14 5.21 -11.27
CA VAL A 499 -46.33 4.51 -10.85
C VAL A 499 -46.38 4.53 -9.32
N VAL A 500 -47.46 5.02 -8.76
CA VAL A 500 -47.64 5.16 -7.32
C VAL A 500 -48.86 4.36 -6.89
N ALA A 501 -48.66 3.50 -5.88
CA ALA A 501 -49.75 2.77 -5.27
C ALA A 501 -50.68 3.72 -4.50
N LEU A 502 -51.98 3.58 -4.71
CA LEU A 502 -53.01 4.32 -3.97
C LEU A 502 -53.64 3.42 -2.90
N PRO A 503 -53.15 3.50 -1.65
CA PRO A 503 -53.65 2.66 -0.59
C PRO A 503 -55.03 3.11 -0.06
N ASP A 504 -55.89 2.15 0.21
CA ASP A 504 -57.05 2.37 1.07
C ASP A 504 -56.64 2.38 2.54
N LYS A 505 -56.48 3.62 3.07
CA LYS A 505 -56.04 3.82 4.45
C LYS A 505 -56.96 3.21 5.48
N VAL A 506 -58.30 3.09 5.17
CA VAL A 506 -59.29 2.52 6.07
C VAL A 506 -59.16 0.99 6.10
N ALA A 507 -59.00 0.36 4.94
CA ALA A 507 -58.82 -1.08 4.84
C ALA A 507 -57.50 -1.52 5.53
N ILE A 508 -56.41 -0.79 5.29
CA ILE A 508 -55.11 -1.03 5.91
C ILE A 508 -55.19 -0.82 7.43
N GLY A 509 -55.84 0.26 7.89
CA GLY A 509 -55.98 0.56 9.31
C GLY A 509 -56.80 -0.52 10.06
N LYS A 510 -57.86 -1.04 9.47
CA LYS A 510 -58.66 -2.12 10.03
C LYS A 510 -57.86 -3.43 10.17
N THR A 511 -57.04 -3.76 9.18
CA THR A 511 -56.28 -5.02 9.14
C THR A 511 -55.02 -4.97 9.99
N PHE A 512 -54.22 -3.94 9.87
CA PHE A 512 -52.89 -3.89 10.49
C PHE A 512 -52.80 -3.06 11.78
N LYS A 513 -53.85 -2.36 12.14
CA LYS A 513 -54.00 -1.63 13.42
C LYS A 513 -52.75 -0.81 13.77
N LYS A 514 -51.90 -1.31 14.69
CA LYS A 514 -50.68 -0.62 15.13
C LYS A 514 -49.64 -0.47 14.00
N ASP A 515 -49.59 -1.42 13.08
CA ASP A 515 -48.61 -1.47 12.00
C ASP A 515 -49.09 -0.77 10.73
N ALA A 516 -50.31 -0.22 10.73
CA ALA A 516 -50.91 0.42 9.55
C ALA A 516 -50.06 1.58 9.00
N LYS A 517 -49.40 2.33 9.88
CA LYS A 517 -48.53 3.41 9.47
C LYS A 517 -47.28 2.90 8.77
N VAL A 518 -46.66 1.84 9.27
CA VAL A 518 -45.51 1.17 8.68
C VAL A 518 -45.84 0.66 7.27
N VAL A 519 -47.01 0.04 7.12
CA VAL A 519 -47.49 -0.46 5.82
C VAL A 519 -47.71 0.69 4.82
N GLN A 520 -48.29 1.81 5.26
CA GLN A 520 -48.50 2.99 4.39
C GLN A 520 -47.18 3.62 3.97
N GLU A 521 -46.22 3.72 4.88
CA GLU A 521 -44.85 4.25 4.59
C GLU A 521 -44.12 3.31 3.61
N ALA A 522 -44.24 1.98 3.80
CA ALA A 522 -43.68 1.01 2.88
C ALA A 522 -44.25 1.14 1.46
N LEU A 523 -45.60 1.31 1.35
CA LEU A 523 -46.23 1.53 0.05
C LEU A 523 -45.85 2.85 -0.60
N ALA A 524 -45.68 3.91 0.21
CA ALA A 524 -45.25 5.22 -0.30
C ALA A 524 -43.78 5.25 -0.77
N SER A 525 -42.96 4.34 -0.25
CA SER A 525 -41.54 4.21 -0.57
C SER A 525 -41.24 3.23 -1.72
N LEU A 526 -42.26 2.59 -2.31
CA LEU A 526 -42.05 1.70 -3.46
C LEU A 526 -41.48 2.44 -4.66
N SER A 527 -40.51 1.81 -5.32
CA SER A 527 -40.06 2.26 -6.65
C SER A 527 -41.19 2.10 -7.68
N SER A 528 -41.11 2.82 -8.79
CA SER A 528 -42.09 2.70 -9.88
C SER A 528 -42.19 1.26 -10.42
N GLU A 529 -41.02 0.61 -10.57
CA GLU A 529 -40.92 -0.80 -11.01
C GLU A 529 -41.58 -1.75 -10.00
N ALA A 530 -41.28 -1.58 -8.69
CA ALA A 530 -41.88 -2.38 -7.64
C ALA A 530 -43.39 -2.15 -7.52
N ALA A 531 -43.87 -0.94 -7.79
CA ALA A 531 -45.31 -0.64 -7.82
C ALA A 531 -45.99 -1.28 -9.05
N GLU A 532 -45.33 -1.29 -10.22
CA GLU A 532 -45.83 -2.00 -11.41
C GLU A 532 -45.90 -3.50 -11.25
N ASP A 533 -44.84 -4.09 -10.65
CA ASP A 533 -44.81 -5.52 -10.36
C ASP A 533 -45.86 -5.92 -9.28
N MET A 534 -46.04 -5.05 -8.30
CA MET A 534 -47.11 -5.21 -7.31
C MET A 534 -48.48 -5.15 -7.96
N ASP A 535 -48.73 -4.20 -8.88
CA ASP A 535 -50.00 -4.11 -9.60
C ASP A 535 -50.29 -5.38 -10.40
N LYS A 536 -49.27 -5.88 -11.14
CA LYS A 536 -49.35 -7.16 -11.85
C LYS A 536 -49.69 -8.33 -10.90
N THR A 537 -48.96 -8.46 -9.84
CA THR A 537 -49.13 -9.55 -8.85
C THR A 537 -50.50 -9.49 -8.19
N LEU A 538 -50.98 -8.30 -7.80
CA LEU A 538 -52.32 -8.12 -7.25
C LEU A 538 -53.42 -8.41 -8.26
N ASN A 539 -53.21 -8.22 -9.55
CA ASN A 539 -54.15 -8.56 -10.60
C ASN A 539 -54.19 -10.07 -10.90
N GLU A 540 -53.01 -10.74 -10.86
CA GLU A 540 -52.91 -12.16 -11.23
C GLU A 540 -53.21 -13.08 -10.05
N VAL A 541 -52.69 -12.75 -8.83
CA VAL A 541 -52.76 -13.62 -7.65
C VAL A 541 -53.76 -13.12 -6.59
N GLY A 542 -54.12 -11.81 -6.66
CA GLY A 542 -55.02 -11.17 -5.72
C GLY A 542 -54.40 -10.72 -4.41
N GLU A 543 -53.13 -11.12 -4.15
CA GLU A 543 -52.38 -10.78 -2.95
C GLU A 543 -50.89 -10.67 -3.23
N CYS A 544 -50.18 -9.83 -2.46
CA CYS A 544 -48.74 -9.69 -2.49
C CYS A 544 -48.16 -9.43 -1.10
N VAL A 545 -46.85 -9.54 -0.93
CA VAL A 545 -46.18 -9.30 0.35
C VAL A 545 -45.21 -8.13 0.17
N VAL A 546 -45.36 -7.08 1.01
CA VAL A 546 -44.46 -5.94 1.07
C VAL A 546 -43.96 -5.78 2.49
N ASN A 547 -42.66 -5.79 2.69
CA ASN A 547 -41.97 -5.73 4.01
C ASN A 547 -42.57 -6.73 5.03
N GLY A 548 -42.93 -7.95 4.59
CA GLY A 548 -43.48 -8.99 5.44
C GLY A 548 -45.01 -8.88 5.71
N PHE A 549 -45.67 -7.84 5.20
CA PHE A 549 -47.09 -7.63 5.32
C PHE A 549 -47.81 -8.13 4.07
N LYS A 550 -48.82 -8.98 4.28
CA LYS A 550 -49.67 -9.51 3.22
C LYS A 550 -50.75 -8.49 2.85
N LEU A 551 -50.70 -8.00 1.62
CA LEU A 551 -51.60 -6.99 1.06
C LEU A 551 -52.51 -7.60 0.00
N THR A 552 -53.74 -7.14 -0.04
CA THR A 552 -54.74 -7.58 -1.02
C THR A 552 -55.16 -6.44 -1.93
N ARG A 553 -55.79 -6.77 -3.05
CA ARG A 553 -56.30 -5.77 -3.99
C ARG A 553 -57.29 -4.75 -3.36
N SER A 554 -58.05 -5.15 -2.32
CA SER A 554 -58.89 -4.25 -1.57
C SER A 554 -58.15 -3.19 -0.74
N MET A 555 -56.92 -3.47 -0.38
CA MET A 555 -56.07 -2.55 0.38
C MET A 555 -55.28 -1.59 -0.53
N VAL A 556 -55.03 -2.00 -1.79
CA VAL A 556 -54.41 -1.17 -2.80
C VAL A 556 -55.28 -1.25 -4.09
N PRO A 557 -56.39 -0.53 -4.10
CA PRO A 557 -57.38 -0.65 -5.17
C PRO A 557 -56.95 -0.13 -6.53
N ALA A 558 -56.00 0.80 -6.54
CA ALA A 558 -55.52 1.44 -7.79
C ALA A 558 -54.06 1.84 -7.74
N PHE A 559 -53.47 1.98 -8.90
CA PHE A 559 -52.17 2.55 -9.12
C PHE A 559 -52.32 3.76 -10.08
N LYS A 560 -51.67 4.87 -9.71
CA LYS A 560 -51.70 6.10 -10.49
C LYS A 560 -50.39 6.24 -11.24
N ARG A 561 -50.47 6.48 -12.54
CA ARG A 561 -49.33 6.94 -13.33
C ARG A 561 -49.26 8.45 -13.28
N GLU A 562 -48.12 8.98 -12.86
CA GLU A 562 -47.89 10.42 -12.81
C GLU A 562 -46.50 10.77 -13.30
N GLN A 563 -46.34 11.94 -13.88
CA GLN A 563 -45.03 12.44 -14.27
C GLN A 563 -44.42 13.21 -13.09
N LYS A 564 -43.30 12.72 -12.60
CA LYS A 564 -42.51 13.43 -11.60
C LYS A 564 -41.35 14.14 -12.23
N LYS A 565 -41.17 15.41 -11.88
CA LYS A 565 -39.96 16.15 -12.20
C LYS A 565 -38.92 15.83 -11.13
N ILE A 566 -37.87 15.16 -11.55
CA ILE A 566 -36.73 14.84 -10.69
C ILE A 566 -35.67 15.92 -10.90
N HIS A 567 -35.31 16.62 -9.85
CA HIS A 567 -34.27 17.65 -9.83
C HIS A 567 -32.92 17.13 -9.33
N VAL A 568 -32.92 15.94 -8.71
CA VAL A 568 -31.78 15.32 -8.06
C VAL A 568 -31.77 13.85 -8.44
N GLU A 569 -30.62 13.31 -8.78
CA GLU A 569 -30.43 11.88 -8.96
C GLU A 569 -29.60 11.29 -7.84
N GLU A 570 -29.92 10.09 -7.39
CA GLU A 570 -29.11 9.32 -6.46
C GLU A 570 -28.07 8.51 -7.24
N ILE A 571 -26.79 8.63 -6.84
CA ILE A 571 -25.68 7.93 -7.45
C ILE A 571 -24.92 7.18 -6.37
N ILE A 572 -24.60 5.91 -6.61
CA ILE A 572 -23.62 5.18 -5.78
C ILE A 572 -22.24 5.52 -6.34
N PRO A 573 -21.34 6.12 -5.56
CA PRO A 573 -20.01 6.49 -6.03
C PRO A 573 -19.16 5.28 -6.43
N SER A 574 -18.26 5.51 -7.40
CA SER A 574 -17.12 4.63 -7.63
C SER A 574 -16.00 4.94 -6.66
N VAL A 575 -15.15 3.94 -6.41
CA VAL A 575 -14.03 4.02 -5.49
C VAL A 575 -12.74 3.68 -6.21
N ILE A 576 -11.71 4.52 -6.04
CA ILE A 576 -10.33 4.22 -6.42
C ILE A 576 -9.54 4.01 -5.15
N GLU A 577 -8.89 2.85 -5.03
CA GLU A 577 -8.22 2.37 -3.84
C GLU A 577 -6.71 2.20 -4.05
N PRO A 578 -5.86 3.07 -3.50
CA PRO A 578 -4.46 2.77 -3.20
C PRO A 578 -4.31 2.06 -1.85
N SER A 579 -3.71 0.86 -1.85
CA SER A 579 -3.52 0.01 -0.67
C SER A 579 -2.05 -0.35 -0.48
N PHE A 580 -1.44 0.10 0.64
CA PHE A 580 -0.01 0.00 0.92
C PHE A 580 0.27 -1.07 1.96
N GLY A 581 1.04 -2.09 1.58
CA GLY A 581 1.56 -3.10 2.51
C GLY A 581 2.86 -2.61 3.15
N ILE A 582 2.76 -1.95 4.31
CA ILE A 582 3.90 -1.25 4.94
C ILE A 582 5.07 -2.19 5.23
N GLY A 583 4.82 -3.42 5.69
CA GLY A 583 5.88 -4.40 5.94
C GLY A 583 6.63 -4.84 4.69
N ARG A 584 5.94 -4.95 3.54
CA ARG A 584 6.56 -5.28 2.24
C ARG A 584 7.41 -4.13 1.73
N ILE A 585 6.92 -2.89 1.85
CA ILE A 585 7.68 -1.68 1.49
C ILE A 585 8.91 -1.55 2.39
N PHE A 586 8.77 -1.77 3.69
CA PHE A 586 9.86 -1.73 4.67
C PHE A 586 10.96 -2.73 4.32
N TYR A 587 10.61 -3.99 4.03
CA TYR A 587 11.58 -5.01 3.62
C TYR A 587 12.29 -4.62 2.32
N SER A 588 11.52 -4.20 1.31
CA SER A 588 12.06 -3.76 0.02
C SER A 588 13.00 -2.57 0.18
N LEU A 589 12.66 -1.62 1.06
CA LEU A 589 13.51 -0.47 1.37
C LEU A 589 14.84 -0.90 2.01
N LEU A 590 14.82 -1.81 2.98
CA LEU A 590 16.05 -2.34 3.58
C LEU A 590 16.92 -3.03 2.53
N GLU A 591 16.33 -3.87 1.67
CA GLU A 591 17.08 -4.56 0.62
C GLU A 591 17.64 -3.57 -0.42
N HIS A 592 16.85 -2.57 -0.84
CA HIS A 592 17.27 -1.59 -1.83
C HIS A 592 18.31 -0.60 -1.30
N THR A 593 18.42 -0.45 0.01
CA THR A 593 19.39 0.47 0.65
C THR A 593 20.56 -0.24 1.30
N PHE A 594 20.55 -1.57 1.40
CA PHE A 594 21.69 -2.32 1.93
C PHE A 594 22.93 -2.14 1.04
N ARG A 595 24.08 -1.88 1.67
CA ARG A 595 25.36 -1.67 0.99
C ARG A 595 26.50 -2.35 1.75
N ILE A 596 27.54 -2.68 1.02
CA ILE A 596 28.83 -3.15 1.54
C ILE A 596 29.85 -2.10 1.09
N ARG A 597 30.76 -1.68 1.98
CA ARG A 597 31.82 -0.73 1.59
C ARG A 597 32.80 -1.39 0.61
N GLU A 598 33.15 -0.66 -0.44
CA GLU A 598 34.06 -1.16 -1.48
C GLU A 598 35.47 -1.48 -0.95
N ASP A 599 35.92 -0.71 0.04
CA ASP A 599 37.24 -0.81 0.68
C ASP A 599 37.29 -1.80 1.86
N ASP A 600 36.13 -2.24 2.37
CA ASP A 600 36.05 -3.17 3.50
C ASP A 600 34.75 -4.00 3.47
N GLU A 601 34.82 -5.22 2.95
CA GLU A 601 33.67 -6.16 2.86
C GLU A 601 33.00 -6.50 4.20
N LYS A 602 33.63 -6.21 5.32
CA LYS A 602 33.06 -6.40 6.65
C LYS A 602 32.19 -5.22 7.09
N ARG A 603 32.29 -4.07 6.38
CA ARG A 603 31.50 -2.89 6.68
C ARG A 603 30.23 -2.87 5.86
N THR A 604 29.18 -3.35 6.48
CA THR A 604 27.83 -3.30 5.93
C THR A 604 27.05 -2.12 6.51
N TYR A 605 26.14 -1.52 5.73
CA TYR A 605 25.33 -0.40 6.20
C TYR A 605 24.02 -0.27 5.38
N PHE A 606 23.06 0.47 5.93
CA PHE A 606 21.85 0.87 5.20
C PHE A 606 21.98 2.31 4.72
N ALA A 607 21.93 2.51 3.39
CA ALA A 607 21.94 3.81 2.74
C ALA A 607 20.56 4.49 2.78
N LEU A 608 19.89 4.47 3.95
CA LEU A 608 18.55 5.06 4.13
C LEU A 608 18.58 6.56 3.81
N PRO A 609 17.60 7.07 3.04
CA PRO A 609 17.39 8.52 2.89
C PRO A 609 17.16 9.18 4.26
N ALA A 610 17.69 10.39 4.42
CA ALA A 610 17.59 11.11 5.67
C ALA A 610 16.14 11.32 6.14
N VAL A 611 15.21 11.45 5.21
CA VAL A 611 13.77 11.65 5.49
C VAL A 611 13.17 10.48 6.28
N VAL A 612 13.59 9.23 6.03
CA VAL A 612 13.06 8.04 6.71
C VAL A 612 14.05 7.45 7.73
N ALA A 613 15.33 7.82 7.72
CA ALA A 613 16.31 7.28 8.67
C ALA A 613 15.80 7.39 10.13
N PRO A 614 15.87 6.32 10.93
CA PRO A 614 15.44 6.32 12.33
C PRO A 614 16.08 7.42 13.15
N ILE A 615 17.40 7.50 13.07
CA ILE A 615 18.21 8.52 13.72
C ILE A 615 18.82 9.39 12.62
N LYS A 616 18.70 10.73 12.75
CA LYS A 616 19.13 11.66 11.72
C LYS A 616 20.60 11.99 11.78
N VAL A 617 21.16 12.01 13.01
CA VAL A 617 22.54 12.44 13.22
C VAL A 617 23.17 11.75 14.44
N SER A 618 24.48 11.49 14.34
CA SER A 618 25.29 11.09 15.48
C SER A 618 26.22 12.24 15.91
N VAL A 619 26.42 12.40 17.23
CA VAL A 619 27.38 13.35 17.80
C VAL A 619 28.51 12.53 18.44
N LEU A 620 29.71 12.76 17.98
CA LEU A 620 30.90 11.92 18.21
C LEU A 620 32.05 12.79 18.76
N PRO A 621 32.21 12.94 20.10
CA PRO A 621 33.36 13.61 20.66
C PRO A 621 34.64 12.80 20.42
N LEU A 622 35.71 13.43 19.98
CA LEU A 622 37.00 12.74 19.79
C LEU A 622 37.63 12.27 21.12
N SER A 623 37.30 12.91 22.23
CA SER A 623 37.79 12.62 23.54
C SER A 623 36.71 12.68 24.60
N ASN A 624 36.82 11.85 25.65
CA ASN A 624 35.90 11.86 26.80
C ASN A 624 36.32 12.88 27.89
N LYS A 625 37.21 13.84 27.55
CA LYS A 625 37.60 14.90 28.46
C LYS A 625 36.42 15.81 28.76
N THR A 626 36.37 16.37 29.95
CA THR A 626 35.31 17.26 30.41
C THR A 626 35.10 18.51 29.55
N GLU A 627 36.14 18.96 28.88
CA GLU A 627 36.14 20.12 27.94
C GLU A 627 35.23 19.92 26.73
N PHE A 628 34.96 18.67 26.32
CA PHE A 628 34.09 18.35 25.18
C PHE A 628 32.60 18.34 25.58
N ILE A 629 32.29 18.07 26.86
CA ILE A 629 30.92 17.87 27.34
C ILE A 629 30.00 19.06 27.01
N PRO A 630 30.38 20.34 27.26
CA PRO A 630 29.50 21.47 26.94
C PRO A 630 29.06 21.54 25.48
N PHE A 631 29.97 21.28 24.56
CA PHE A 631 29.68 21.32 23.12
C PHE A 631 28.79 20.16 22.68
N VAL A 632 29.02 18.97 23.22
CA VAL A 632 28.16 17.79 22.98
C VAL A 632 26.76 18.02 23.51
N THR A 633 26.63 18.58 24.73
CA THR A 633 25.34 18.90 25.35
C THR A 633 24.61 19.98 24.53
N GLN A 634 25.27 21.08 24.17
CA GLN A 634 24.71 22.13 23.34
C GLN A 634 24.15 21.58 22.02
N LEU A 635 24.92 20.75 21.32
CA LEU A 635 24.48 20.13 20.07
C LEU A 635 23.27 19.20 20.31
N ALA A 636 23.34 18.35 21.33
CA ALA A 636 22.27 17.41 21.63
C ALA A 636 20.95 18.15 21.95
N ASP A 637 21.02 19.18 22.79
CA ASP A 637 19.85 19.98 23.16
C ASP A 637 19.27 20.72 21.94
N THR A 638 20.11 21.39 21.16
CA THR A 638 19.66 22.13 19.96
C THR A 638 19.07 21.20 18.90
N LEU A 639 19.64 20.03 18.69
CA LEU A 639 19.10 19.04 17.74
C LEU A 639 17.77 18.47 18.25
N THR A 640 17.64 18.24 19.56
CA THR A 640 16.40 17.81 20.19
C THR A 640 15.29 18.86 20.06
N ASP A 641 15.59 20.13 20.31
CA ASP A 641 14.66 21.24 20.13
C ASP A 641 14.15 21.37 18.70
N LEU A 642 14.99 20.99 17.73
CA LEU A 642 14.61 20.88 16.32
C LEU A 642 13.86 19.59 15.97
N ASN A 643 13.51 18.75 16.95
CA ASN A 643 12.88 17.43 16.75
C ASN A 643 13.68 16.52 15.80
N LEU A 644 15.00 16.50 15.96
CA LEU A 644 15.90 15.62 15.21
C LEU A 644 16.37 14.49 16.12
N PRO A 645 15.93 13.23 15.90
CA PRO A 645 16.47 12.08 16.61
C PRO A 645 17.98 11.99 16.44
N LEU A 646 18.70 11.94 17.53
CA LEU A 646 20.17 11.89 17.54
C LEU A 646 20.71 10.75 18.40
N ARG A 647 21.98 10.42 18.18
CA ARG A 647 22.73 9.48 19.01
C ARG A 647 24.07 10.08 19.38
N VAL A 648 24.32 10.24 20.67
CA VAL A 648 25.66 10.54 21.17
C VAL A 648 26.43 9.22 21.33
N ASP A 649 27.62 9.12 20.76
CA ASP A 649 28.53 7.98 20.91
C ASP A 649 29.87 8.47 21.47
N ASP A 650 30.02 8.39 22.78
CA ASP A 650 31.20 8.76 23.55
C ASP A 650 32.07 7.51 23.96
N SER A 651 31.77 6.36 23.36
CA SER A 651 32.48 5.11 23.66
C SER A 651 33.97 5.17 23.30
N THR A 652 34.75 4.33 23.96
CA THR A 652 36.25 4.31 23.89
C THR A 652 36.84 3.82 22.55
N GLY A 653 36.03 3.47 21.57
CA GLY A 653 36.49 3.02 20.27
C GLY A 653 37.11 4.15 19.41
N SER A 654 37.97 3.80 18.44
CA SER A 654 38.45 4.77 17.45
C SER A 654 37.28 5.42 16.69
N ILE A 655 37.46 6.68 16.23
CA ILE A 655 36.42 7.40 15.50
C ILE A 655 35.90 6.60 14.28
N GLY A 656 36.79 5.91 13.56
CA GLY A 656 36.41 5.06 12.41
C GLY A 656 35.49 3.89 12.81
N ARG A 657 35.71 3.26 13.97
CA ARG A 657 34.83 2.20 14.48
C ARG A 657 33.48 2.75 14.93
N ARG A 658 33.46 3.95 15.51
CA ARG A 658 32.22 4.65 15.89
C ARG A 658 31.40 5.04 14.68
N TYR A 659 32.02 5.56 13.61
CA TYR A 659 31.37 5.79 12.33
C TYR A 659 30.79 4.50 11.73
N ALA A 660 31.57 3.40 11.77
CA ALA A 660 31.07 2.13 11.25
C ALA A 660 29.79 1.68 11.95
N ARG A 661 29.70 1.82 13.29
CA ARG A 661 28.52 1.49 14.07
C ARG A 661 27.31 2.38 13.76
N THR A 662 27.52 3.67 13.52
CA THR A 662 26.46 4.60 13.15
C THR A 662 26.00 4.39 11.70
N ASP A 663 26.93 4.06 10.79
CA ASP A 663 26.62 3.70 9.41
C ASP A 663 25.74 2.44 9.34
N GLU A 664 26.05 1.38 10.12
CA GLU A 664 25.27 0.13 10.19
C GLU A 664 23.79 0.35 10.51
N ILE A 665 23.47 1.29 11.37
CA ILE A 665 22.09 1.59 11.79
C ILE A 665 21.43 2.65 10.90
N GLY A 666 22.08 3.02 9.81
CA GLY A 666 21.51 3.90 8.80
C GLY A 666 21.50 5.39 9.13
N ILE A 667 22.31 5.86 10.10
CA ILE A 667 22.42 7.29 10.42
C ILE A 667 23.07 8.04 9.25
N PRO A 668 22.38 9.04 8.63
CA PRO A 668 22.91 9.70 7.43
C PRO A 668 24.04 10.69 7.72
N PHE A 669 24.04 11.32 8.90
CA PHE A 669 25.00 12.37 9.22
C PHE A 669 25.72 12.12 10.55
N GLY A 670 27.01 12.52 10.62
CA GLY A 670 27.79 12.44 11.83
C GLY A 670 28.49 13.76 12.12
N ILE A 671 28.31 14.30 13.31
CA ILE A 671 29.02 15.49 13.81
C ILE A 671 30.19 15.00 14.63
N THR A 672 31.40 15.46 14.32
CA THR A 672 32.58 15.23 15.17
C THR A 672 32.92 16.50 15.90
N VAL A 673 32.93 16.42 17.24
CA VAL A 673 33.46 17.44 18.14
C VAL A 673 34.93 17.07 18.40
N ASP A 674 35.84 17.91 17.96
CA ASP A 674 37.30 17.68 18.02
C ASP A 674 38.02 18.72 18.85
N PHE A 675 39.35 18.66 18.90
CA PHE A 675 40.16 19.61 19.67
C PHE A 675 40.09 21.04 19.12
N ASP A 676 39.88 21.20 17.80
CA ASP A 676 39.71 22.53 17.22
C ASP A 676 38.39 23.15 17.68
N THR A 677 37.35 22.33 17.86
CA THR A 677 36.07 22.80 18.42
C THR A 677 36.25 23.41 19.81
N VAL A 678 37.08 22.78 20.65
CA VAL A 678 37.30 23.19 22.04
C VAL A 678 38.25 24.37 22.13
N ASN A 679 39.37 24.32 21.36
CA ASN A 679 40.48 25.27 21.51
C ASN A 679 40.33 26.53 20.64
N ASN A 680 39.47 26.50 19.62
CA ASN A 680 39.33 27.60 18.66
C ASN A 680 38.10 28.46 19.01
N LEU A 681 38.28 29.77 19.06
CA LEU A 681 37.20 30.73 19.34
C LEU A 681 36.02 30.65 18.35
N ALA A 682 36.26 30.11 17.15
CA ALA A 682 35.24 29.95 16.13
C ALA A 682 34.31 28.72 16.39
N HIS A 683 34.64 27.85 17.34
CA HIS A 683 33.89 26.65 17.70
C HIS A 683 33.31 25.88 16.52
N THR A 684 34.17 25.45 15.59
CA THR A 684 33.78 24.71 14.42
C THR A 684 33.75 23.20 14.65
N VAL A 685 32.85 22.48 13.99
CA VAL A 685 32.74 21.02 14.02
C VAL A 685 32.86 20.44 12.64
N THR A 686 33.11 19.14 12.55
CA THR A 686 33.10 18.42 11.28
C THR A 686 31.77 17.70 11.09
N LEU A 687 31.09 17.96 9.97
CA LEU A 687 29.90 17.24 9.54
C LEU A 687 30.27 16.25 8.43
N ARG A 688 29.95 14.97 8.63
CA ARG A 688 30.20 13.87 7.70
C ARG A 688 28.90 13.34 7.12
N GLU A 689 28.86 13.07 5.81
CA GLU A 689 27.78 12.34 5.15
C GLU A 689 28.16 10.83 5.04
N ARG A 690 27.20 9.95 5.36
CA ARG A 690 27.42 8.50 5.45
C ARG A 690 27.84 7.86 4.13
N ASN A 691 27.13 8.14 3.02
CA ASN A 691 27.33 7.41 1.76
C ASN A 691 28.66 7.75 1.08
N SER A 692 28.92 9.04 0.92
CA SER A 692 30.15 9.55 0.30
C SER A 692 31.36 9.51 1.23
N THR A 693 31.11 9.44 2.54
CA THR A 693 32.12 9.63 3.61
C THR A 693 32.78 11.02 3.61
N GLU A 694 32.34 11.92 2.73
CA GLU A 694 32.84 13.29 2.69
C GLU A 694 32.53 14.04 3.98
N GLN A 695 33.40 14.95 4.32
CA GLN A 695 33.30 15.77 5.51
C GLN A 695 33.49 17.24 5.16
N VAL A 696 32.80 18.10 5.85
CA VAL A 696 32.94 19.56 5.77
C VAL A 696 33.12 20.12 7.18
N ARG A 697 33.85 21.22 7.30
CA ARG A 697 34.00 21.93 8.57
C ARG A 697 33.15 23.19 8.57
N MET A 698 32.41 23.39 9.63
CA MET A 698 31.45 24.52 9.72
C MET A 698 31.24 24.95 11.18
N PRO A 699 30.72 26.17 11.42
CA PRO A 699 30.37 26.64 12.76
C PRO A 699 29.36 25.72 13.44
N ILE A 700 29.56 25.48 14.74
CA ILE A 700 28.70 24.57 15.52
C ILE A 700 27.23 25.02 15.53
N ASP A 701 26.99 26.34 15.54
CA ASP A 701 25.64 26.90 15.62
C ASP A 701 24.83 26.78 14.31
N GLU A 702 25.51 26.60 13.15
CA GLU A 702 24.86 26.42 11.85
C GLU A 702 24.44 24.95 11.60
N VAL A 703 25.15 23.98 12.18
CA VAL A 703 24.98 22.55 11.89
C VAL A 703 23.57 22.03 12.15
N PRO A 704 22.89 22.34 13.28
CA PRO A 704 21.58 21.77 13.56
C PRO A 704 20.53 22.13 12.51
N LEU A 705 20.50 23.38 12.06
CA LEU A 705 19.56 23.84 11.04
C LEU A 705 19.85 23.23 9.66
N ILE A 706 21.12 23.05 9.32
CA ILE A 706 21.55 22.39 8.09
C ILE A 706 21.08 20.92 8.08
N ILE A 707 21.29 20.22 9.19
CA ILE A 707 20.83 18.83 9.33
C ILE A 707 19.30 18.76 9.22
N ARG A 708 18.58 19.73 9.82
CA ARG A 708 17.12 19.80 9.68
C ARG A 708 16.70 19.94 8.22
N HIS A 709 17.34 20.83 7.45
CA HIS A 709 17.01 20.99 6.04
C HIS A 709 17.40 19.76 5.20
N LEU A 710 18.53 19.11 5.50
CA LEU A 710 18.93 17.86 4.86
C LEU A 710 17.94 16.72 5.17
N ALA A 711 17.53 16.60 6.45
CA ALA A 711 16.56 15.60 6.89
C ALA A 711 15.18 15.80 6.27
N ASP A 712 14.76 17.05 6.04
CA ASP A 712 13.52 17.39 5.37
C ASP A 712 13.57 17.27 3.84
N GLY A 713 14.77 17.00 3.26
CA GLY A 713 14.99 17.00 1.82
C GLY A 713 14.92 18.38 1.15
N LYS A 714 15.03 19.46 1.93
CA LYS A 714 15.04 20.85 1.45
C LYS A 714 16.42 21.33 1.00
N LEU A 715 17.46 20.60 1.39
CA LEU A 715 18.86 20.85 1.05
C LEU A 715 19.49 19.53 0.62
N GLN A 716 20.37 19.57 -0.37
CA GLN A 716 21.15 18.41 -0.82
C GLN A 716 22.59 18.48 -0.27
N TRP A 717 23.20 17.31 -0.03
CA TRP A 717 24.60 17.25 0.44
C TRP A 717 25.57 17.99 -0.47
N LYS A 718 25.34 17.95 -1.77
CA LYS A 718 26.14 18.66 -2.75
C LYS A 718 26.19 20.17 -2.49
N GLU A 719 25.06 20.78 -2.14
CA GLU A 719 24.96 22.21 -1.83
C GLU A 719 25.73 22.55 -0.54
N VAL A 720 25.76 21.61 0.41
CA VAL A 720 26.56 21.74 1.63
C VAL A 720 28.06 21.73 1.29
N THR A 721 28.53 20.81 0.45
CA THR A 721 29.96 20.74 0.04
C THR A 721 30.40 21.87 -0.84
N GLU A 722 29.49 22.57 -1.51
CA GLU A 722 29.78 23.78 -2.28
C GLU A 722 29.92 25.02 -1.38
N LYS A 723 29.21 25.05 -0.24
CA LYS A 723 29.20 26.20 0.67
C LYS A 723 30.31 26.15 1.73
N TRP A 724 30.62 24.99 2.28
CA TRP A 724 31.61 24.82 3.34
C TRP A 724 32.87 24.07 2.86
N PRO A 725 34.06 24.43 3.38
CA PRO A 725 35.30 23.78 2.97
C PRO A 725 35.29 22.29 3.32
N LYS A 726 35.76 21.47 2.37
CA LYS A 726 35.98 20.05 2.63
C LYS A 726 37.05 19.89 3.71
N PHE A 727 36.75 19.05 4.70
CA PHE A 727 37.71 18.68 5.73
C PHE A 727 38.49 17.45 5.25
N VAL A 728 39.81 17.62 5.09
CA VAL A 728 40.74 16.53 4.85
C VAL A 728 41.41 16.22 6.18
N ALA A 729 41.25 14.99 6.68
CA ALA A 729 41.88 14.57 7.91
C ALA A 729 43.40 14.79 7.81
N GLN A 730 43.98 15.54 8.75
CA GLN A 730 45.44 15.66 8.86
C GLN A 730 45.96 14.25 9.20
N GLU A 731 46.93 13.76 8.39
CA GLU A 731 47.66 12.56 8.74
C GLU A 731 48.32 12.80 10.10
N THR A 732 47.93 11.99 11.11
CA THR A 732 48.61 11.99 12.37
C THR A 732 50.04 11.52 12.12
N THR A 733 50.97 12.43 12.04
CA THR A 733 52.36 12.10 12.24
C THR A 733 52.48 11.40 13.57
N LYS A 734 52.85 10.12 13.54
CA LYS A 734 53.13 9.27 14.70
C LYS A 734 54.22 9.89 15.59
#